data_2d1ac78b1b72be4e16273224fcfb8927
#
_entry.id   2d1ac78b1b72be4e16273224fcfb8927
#
_cell.length_a   1.000
_cell.length_b   1.000
_cell.length_c   1.000
_cell.angle_alpha   90.00
_cell.angle_beta   90.00
_cell.angle_gamma   90.00
#
_symmetry.space_group_name_H-M   'P 1'
#
loop_
_entity.id
_entity.type
_entity.pdbx_description
1 polymer ?
#
loop_
_entity_poly.entity_id
_entity_poly.type
_entity_poly.pdbx_seq_one_letter_code
_entity_poly.pdbx_strand_id
1 'polypeptide(L)'
;MKRSGRAARHDGLGAIVGLLAAATALGVGQFVAGLTGADGSPVVAVGQLQIDFTPPWLKNFAITEFGPDDKTILVGGILVVIALFAALIGMIAMERLSRGMAGLAVFAIVGLTAAATRPNASFASLLPTLAATAAAAAVLRFLIPLAEQQAQRHRSTWTPNHVGWTTDPDGAWDTDPDEGPETWDQTSSVDPAEVAEAGEAEADEAAEQAEAAEQPEAADGAEGPDLPVAPDLPRVPDLPRVPDLPRGSDLPVGLGWPGAQGRPGALGGRPDESRSGGPDTGRPDTGGPDRGDLEEVGPRRRSFLKASAATVGIAAGAGLAGRLLAERASVTTAQKTLRIPKPASLAKLPPGVNLDVPGISPFVTSNSAFYRVDTAISLPQVDPRSWQLRIHGMVEREVTLTFDELIKRPLIEDYITLCCVSDPVGGPYIGNALWLGTKLSSLLREAGIKAGADQLMCTSVDGFTSGTPVQTVMDGRDALLAVAMNGTALPVAHGFPARMVVPGLYGYVSATKWVTDINVTTFAGNDAYWAQRGWSQQAPIKTECRIDVPTGDNQLKAGRTAIAGVAWAQHKGIDAVHVRVDMGPWNQATLATVPGIDTWRQWSWEWDAPGGNHTIEARATDATGYTQTSVLEAVEPNGATGYPMVAVTVA
;
A
#
# COMPACT_ATOMS: atom_id res chain seq x y z
N MET A 1 21.43 -31.00 -29.71
CA MET A 1 21.63 -29.64 -29.16
C MET A 1 21.17 -28.47 -30.05
N LYS A 2 21.15 -28.53 -31.38
CA LYS A 2 20.77 -27.40 -32.27
C LYS A 2 19.26 -27.07 -32.34
N ARG A 3 18.34 -27.97 -31.94
CA ARG A 3 16.88 -27.70 -31.92
C ARG A 3 16.45 -26.81 -30.72
N SER A 4 17.13 -26.88 -29.57
CA SER A 4 16.78 -26.11 -28.36
C SER A 4 17.02 -24.60 -28.50
N GLY A 5 18.08 -24.18 -29.21
CA GLY A 5 18.41 -22.75 -29.36
C GLY A 5 17.48 -21.98 -30.32
N ARG A 6 16.70 -22.71 -31.19
CA ARG A 6 15.75 -22.11 -32.15
C ARG A 6 14.38 -21.88 -31.50
N ALA A 7 13.93 -22.82 -30.68
CA ALA A 7 12.71 -22.65 -29.88
C ALA A 7 12.91 -21.50 -28.90
N ALA A 8 14.03 -21.43 -28.20
CA ALA A 8 14.34 -20.38 -27.25
C ALA A 8 14.34 -18.96 -27.84
N ARG A 9 14.75 -18.77 -29.10
CA ARG A 9 14.69 -17.44 -29.77
C ARG A 9 13.30 -17.05 -30.22
N HIS A 10 12.50 -18.00 -30.69
CA HIS A 10 11.09 -17.76 -31.04
C HIS A 10 10.30 -17.37 -29.79
N ASP A 11 10.49 -18.10 -28.70
CA ASP A 11 9.87 -17.83 -27.41
C ASP A 11 10.35 -16.50 -26.82
N GLY A 12 11.65 -16.18 -26.95
CA GLY A 12 12.20 -14.90 -26.51
C GLY A 12 11.59 -13.68 -27.23
N LEU A 13 11.38 -13.75 -28.54
CA LEU A 13 10.71 -12.67 -29.29
C LEU A 13 9.24 -12.54 -28.87
N GLY A 14 8.55 -13.66 -28.65
CA GLY A 14 7.19 -13.67 -28.14
C GLY A 14 7.09 -13.02 -26.76
N ALA A 15 7.99 -13.38 -25.84
CA ALA A 15 8.05 -12.79 -24.51
C ALA A 15 8.25 -11.27 -24.57
N ILE A 16 9.17 -10.77 -25.41
CA ILE A 16 9.40 -9.33 -25.62
C ILE A 16 8.13 -8.64 -26.12
N VAL A 17 7.44 -9.20 -27.11
CA VAL A 17 6.20 -8.63 -27.64
C VAL A 17 5.11 -8.59 -26.56
N GLY A 18 4.98 -9.64 -25.76
CA GLY A 18 4.06 -9.69 -24.63
C GLY A 18 4.34 -8.60 -23.59
N LEU A 19 5.61 -8.42 -23.22
CA LEU A 19 6.03 -7.37 -22.28
C LEU A 19 5.77 -5.96 -22.86
N LEU A 20 6.01 -5.73 -24.14
CA LEU A 20 5.69 -4.46 -24.81
C LEU A 20 4.18 -4.19 -24.82
N ALA A 21 3.37 -5.23 -25.03
CA ALA A 21 1.92 -5.13 -24.97
C ALA A 21 1.44 -4.76 -23.57
N ALA A 22 2.01 -5.37 -22.51
CA ALA A 22 1.69 -5.05 -21.14
C ALA A 22 2.13 -3.62 -20.75
N ALA A 23 3.35 -3.22 -21.12
CA ALA A 23 3.83 -1.86 -20.85
C ALA A 23 2.93 -0.79 -21.50
N THR A 24 2.50 -1.04 -22.77
CA THR A 24 1.59 -0.13 -23.46
C THR A 24 0.20 -0.12 -22.81
N ALA A 25 -0.32 -1.29 -22.42
CA ALA A 25 -1.58 -1.40 -21.70
C ALA A 25 -1.57 -0.60 -20.39
N LEU A 26 -0.50 -0.75 -19.59
CA LEU A 26 -0.34 -0.01 -18.35
C LEU A 26 -0.25 1.51 -18.59
N GLY A 27 0.56 1.95 -19.59
CA GLY A 27 0.68 3.38 -19.93
C GLY A 27 -0.64 3.98 -20.41
N VAL A 28 -1.35 3.31 -21.33
CA VAL A 28 -2.64 3.78 -21.85
C VAL A 28 -3.72 3.73 -20.76
N GLY A 29 -3.74 2.66 -19.95
CA GLY A 29 -4.66 2.56 -18.82
C GLY A 29 -4.48 3.69 -17.81
N GLN A 30 -3.23 4.02 -17.49
CA GLN A 30 -2.89 5.14 -16.59
C GLN A 30 -3.29 6.49 -17.20
N PHE A 31 -3.09 6.67 -18.51
CA PHE A 31 -3.51 7.89 -19.21
C PHE A 31 -5.02 8.09 -19.15
N VAL A 32 -5.79 7.04 -19.45
CA VAL A 32 -7.26 7.11 -19.40
C VAL A 32 -7.75 7.31 -17.97
N ALA A 33 -7.14 6.66 -16.98
CA ALA A 33 -7.45 6.89 -15.57
C ALA A 33 -7.24 8.36 -15.17
N GLY A 34 -6.16 8.99 -15.65
CA GLY A 34 -5.90 10.42 -15.45
C GLY A 34 -6.94 11.36 -16.08
N LEU A 35 -7.57 10.95 -17.19
CA LEU A 35 -8.62 11.73 -17.88
C LEU A 35 -10.01 11.55 -17.26
N THR A 36 -10.32 10.34 -16.82
CA THR A 36 -11.68 10.00 -16.33
C THR A 36 -11.90 10.37 -14.87
N GLY A 37 -10.82 10.74 -14.15
CA GLY A 37 -10.88 10.95 -12.69
C GLY A 37 -11.24 9.67 -11.94
N ALA A 38 -11.18 8.52 -12.62
CA ALA A 38 -11.46 7.24 -12.01
C ALA A 38 -10.36 6.91 -10.99
N ASP A 39 -10.79 6.60 -9.76
CA ASP A 39 -9.90 6.25 -8.64
C ASP A 39 -9.16 4.95 -8.94
N GLY A 40 -8.04 5.08 -9.62
CA GLY A 40 -7.09 4.01 -9.79
C GLY A 40 -6.89 3.51 -11.21
N SER A 41 -5.64 3.22 -11.48
CA SER A 41 -5.21 2.47 -12.66
C SER A 41 -5.69 1.00 -12.55
N PRO A 42 -5.70 0.24 -13.66
CA PRO A 42 -6.00 -1.20 -13.62
C PRO A 42 -5.17 -1.99 -12.60
N VAL A 43 -3.90 -1.60 -12.38
CA VAL A 43 -3.01 -2.20 -11.37
C VAL A 43 -3.55 -1.99 -9.96
N VAL A 44 -4.03 -0.79 -9.65
CA VAL A 44 -4.59 -0.45 -8.34
C VAL A 44 -5.88 -1.24 -8.10
N ALA A 45 -6.76 -1.36 -9.11
CA ALA A 45 -8.00 -2.12 -9.01
C ALA A 45 -7.74 -3.61 -8.73
N VAL A 46 -6.81 -4.23 -9.46
CA VAL A 46 -6.41 -5.63 -9.25
C VAL A 46 -5.71 -5.81 -7.91
N GLY A 47 -4.85 -4.87 -7.51
CA GLY A 47 -4.15 -4.90 -6.22
C GLY A 47 -5.12 -4.84 -5.04
N GLN A 48 -6.14 -3.98 -5.11
CA GLN A 48 -7.16 -3.89 -4.06
C GLN A 48 -7.95 -5.21 -3.96
N LEU A 49 -8.39 -5.76 -5.11
CA LEU A 49 -9.06 -7.06 -5.16
C LEU A 49 -8.19 -8.16 -4.53
N GLN A 50 -6.88 -8.17 -4.82
CA GLN A 50 -5.94 -9.12 -4.22
C GLN A 50 -5.86 -8.97 -2.71
N ILE A 51 -5.79 -7.73 -2.18
CA ILE A 51 -5.81 -7.47 -0.73
C ILE A 51 -7.08 -8.05 -0.11
N ASP A 52 -8.23 -7.87 -0.74
CA ASP A 52 -9.50 -8.36 -0.21
C ASP A 52 -9.56 -9.89 -0.11
N PHE A 53 -8.98 -10.59 -1.08
CA PHE A 53 -8.90 -12.06 -1.10
C PHE A 53 -7.68 -12.65 -0.37
N THR A 54 -6.74 -11.82 0.08
CA THR A 54 -5.55 -12.32 0.80
C THR A 54 -5.93 -12.81 2.19
N PRO A 55 -5.58 -14.05 2.57
CA PRO A 55 -5.87 -14.58 3.90
C PRO A 55 -5.25 -13.74 5.03
N PRO A 56 -5.88 -13.66 6.21
CA PRO A 56 -5.39 -12.84 7.33
C PRO A 56 -3.94 -13.13 7.72
N TRP A 57 -3.54 -14.39 7.80
CA TRP A 57 -2.17 -14.79 8.17
C TRP A 57 -1.11 -14.22 7.21
N LEU A 58 -1.41 -14.14 5.90
CA LEU A 58 -0.48 -13.59 4.91
C LEU A 58 -0.43 -12.06 4.95
N LYS A 59 -1.57 -11.40 5.28
CA LYS A 59 -1.60 -9.95 5.52
C LYS A 59 -0.78 -9.58 6.76
N ASN A 60 -0.96 -10.32 7.84
CA ASN A 60 -0.23 -10.10 9.09
C ASN A 60 1.27 -10.31 8.88
N PHE A 61 1.67 -11.37 8.18
CA PHE A 61 3.06 -11.59 7.78
C PHE A 61 3.62 -10.39 7.00
N ALA A 62 2.89 -9.91 5.96
CA ALA A 62 3.34 -8.79 5.15
C ALA A 62 3.48 -7.49 5.97
N ILE A 63 2.55 -7.20 6.88
CA ILE A 63 2.60 -6.03 7.75
C ILE A 63 3.78 -6.13 8.73
N THR A 64 4.01 -7.32 9.30
CA THR A 64 5.09 -7.53 10.28
C THR A 64 6.48 -7.45 9.65
N GLU A 65 6.67 -8.08 8.48
CA GLU A 65 7.98 -8.15 7.82
C GLU A 65 8.33 -6.90 7.02
N PHE A 66 7.33 -6.27 6.38
CA PHE A 66 7.56 -5.15 5.45
C PHE A 66 7.13 -3.79 6.00
N GLY A 67 6.39 -3.76 7.10
CA GLY A 67 5.97 -2.52 7.77
C GLY A 67 5.34 -1.49 6.80
N PRO A 68 5.90 -0.25 6.71
CA PRO A 68 5.38 0.81 5.83
C PRO A 68 5.51 0.50 4.33
N ASP A 69 6.41 -0.42 3.95
CA ASP A 69 6.72 -0.77 2.56
C ASP A 69 5.84 -1.90 2.00
N ASP A 70 4.92 -2.46 2.79
CA ASP A 70 4.03 -3.56 2.43
C ASP A 70 3.32 -3.32 1.08
N LYS A 71 2.82 -2.11 0.85
CA LYS A 71 2.12 -1.72 -0.38
C LYS A 71 3.05 -1.60 -1.59
N THR A 72 4.26 -1.11 -1.38
CA THR A 72 5.29 -1.00 -2.44
C THR A 72 5.69 -2.39 -2.92
N ILE A 73 5.91 -3.30 -1.98
CA ILE A 73 6.25 -4.70 -2.27
C ILE A 73 5.09 -5.41 -2.94
N LEU A 74 3.86 -5.21 -2.48
CA LEU A 74 2.65 -5.76 -3.10
C LEU A 74 2.52 -5.30 -4.57
N VAL A 75 2.61 -4.00 -4.82
CA VAL A 75 2.53 -3.45 -6.19
C VAL A 75 3.66 -3.96 -7.05
N GLY A 76 4.89 -4.03 -6.53
CA GLY A 76 6.04 -4.62 -7.20
C GLY A 76 5.79 -6.08 -7.58
N GLY A 77 5.29 -6.89 -6.65
CA GLY A 77 4.91 -8.28 -6.88
C GLY A 77 3.84 -8.45 -7.97
N ILE A 78 2.80 -7.61 -7.94
CA ILE A 78 1.75 -7.59 -8.97
C ILE A 78 2.35 -7.29 -10.36
N LEU A 79 3.25 -6.31 -10.47
CA LEU A 79 3.90 -5.97 -11.73
C LEU A 79 4.76 -7.11 -12.26
N VAL A 80 5.47 -7.83 -11.38
CA VAL A 80 6.23 -9.05 -11.76
C VAL A 80 5.30 -10.14 -12.28
N VAL A 81 4.21 -10.42 -11.60
CA VAL A 81 3.20 -11.40 -12.04
C VAL A 81 2.59 -11.01 -13.37
N ILE A 82 2.20 -9.74 -13.57
CA ILE A 82 1.72 -9.23 -14.85
C ILE A 82 2.75 -9.43 -15.95
N ALA A 83 4.04 -9.12 -15.68
CA ALA A 83 5.11 -9.28 -16.66
C ALA A 83 5.31 -10.75 -17.07
N LEU A 84 5.26 -11.68 -16.11
CA LEU A 84 5.37 -13.13 -16.38
C LEU A 84 4.20 -13.63 -17.25
N PHE A 85 2.97 -13.27 -16.91
CA PHE A 85 1.79 -13.63 -17.71
C PHE A 85 1.81 -12.98 -19.09
N ALA A 86 2.23 -11.72 -19.19
CA ALA A 86 2.36 -11.02 -20.47
C ALA A 86 3.40 -11.70 -21.37
N ALA A 87 4.56 -12.08 -20.84
CA ALA A 87 5.57 -12.83 -21.55
C ALA A 87 4.99 -14.17 -22.06
N LEU A 88 4.27 -14.91 -21.21
CA LEU A 88 3.61 -16.17 -21.57
C LEU A 88 2.57 -15.97 -22.68
N ILE A 89 1.69 -14.96 -22.54
CA ILE A 89 0.69 -14.62 -23.56
C ILE A 89 1.38 -14.29 -24.90
N GLY A 90 2.48 -13.54 -24.87
CA GLY A 90 3.27 -13.21 -26.07
C GLY A 90 3.90 -14.45 -26.70
N MET A 91 4.44 -15.39 -25.93
CA MET A 91 4.95 -16.67 -26.44
C MET A 91 3.84 -17.52 -27.09
N ILE A 92 2.69 -17.64 -26.43
CA ILE A 92 1.50 -18.35 -26.97
C ILE A 92 0.98 -17.68 -28.26
N ALA A 93 1.00 -16.32 -28.29
CA ALA A 93 0.58 -15.57 -29.46
C ALA A 93 1.48 -15.80 -30.68
N MET A 94 2.77 -16.05 -30.47
CA MET A 94 3.71 -16.46 -31.55
C MET A 94 3.38 -17.83 -32.15
N GLU A 95 2.78 -18.74 -31.40
CA GLU A 95 2.30 -20.01 -31.94
C GLU A 95 0.96 -19.85 -32.70
N ARG A 96 0.01 -19.16 -32.04
CA ARG A 96 -1.32 -18.83 -32.57
C ARG A 96 -1.84 -17.55 -31.95
N LEU A 97 -1.93 -16.48 -32.72
CA LEU A 97 -2.42 -15.17 -32.29
C LEU A 97 -3.79 -15.27 -31.59
N SER A 98 -4.69 -16.14 -32.05
CA SER A 98 -6.01 -16.35 -31.44
C SER A 98 -5.94 -16.86 -30.00
N ARG A 99 -4.96 -17.72 -29.67
CA ARG A 99 -4.75 -18.20 -28.28
C ARG A 99 -4.19 -17.11 -27.39
N GLY A 100 -3.25 -16.32 -27.89
CA GLY A 100 -2.73 -15.14 -27.16
C GLY A 100 -3.83 -14.12 -26.89
N MET A 101 -4.71 -13.87 -27.88
CA MET A 101 -5.88 -12.99 -27.70
C MET A 101 -6.88 -13.54 -26.67
N ALA A 102 -7.08 -14.85 -26.60
CA ALA A 102 -7.92 -15.49 -25.59
C ALA A 102 -7.31 -15.31 -24.19
N GLY A 103 -5.98 -15.47 -24.04
CA GLY A 103 -5.28 -15.17 -22.78
C GLY A 103 -5.44 -13.71 -22.36
N LEU A 104 -5.30 -12.76 -23.29
CA LEU A 104 -5.54 -11.34 -23.04
C LEU A 104 -7.01 -11.08 -22.61
N ALA A 105 -7.99 -11.77 -23.21
CA ALA A 105 -9.40 -11.63 -22.84
C ALA A 105 -9.66 -12.10 -21.39
N VAL A 106 -9.05 -13.20 -20.96
CA VAL A 106 -9.12 -13.65 -19.54
C VAL A 106 -8.56 -12.57 -18.61
N PHE A 107 -7.42 -11.99 -18.96
CA PHE A 107 -6.82 -10.91 -18.17
C PHE A 107 -7.70 -9.66 -18.11
N ALA A 108 -8.35 -9.32 -19.23
CA ALA A 108 -9.32 -8.23 -19.30
C ALA A 108 -10.54 -8.47 -18.41
N ILE A 109 -11.07 -9.68 -18.37
CA ILE A 109 -12.21 -10.05 -17.52
C ILE A 109 -11.83 -9.86 -16.04
N VAL A 110 -10.65 -10.33 -15.62
CA VAL A 110 -10.16 -10.14 -14.25
C VAL A 110 -10.04 -8.65 -13.91
N GLY A 111 -9.45 -7.85 -14.78
CA GLY A 111 -9.31 -6.41 -14.58
C GLY A 111 -10.64 -5.66 -14.54
N LEU A 112 -11.60 -6.02 -15.40
CA LEU A 112 -12.95 -5.43 -15.41
C LEU A 112 -13.74 -5.82 -14.17
N THR A 113 -13.66 -7.09 -13.74
CA THR A 113 -14.29 -7.54 -12.50
C THR A 113 -13.71 -6.77 -11.31
N ALA A 114 -12.38 -6.64 -11.24
CA ALA A 114 -11.72 -5.87 -10.19
C ALA A 114 -12.18 -4.40 -10.17
N ALA A 115 -12.35 -3.77 -11.33
CA ALA A 115 -12.84 -2.39 -11.43
C ALA A 115 -14.33 -2.27 -11.09
N ALA A 116 -15.16 -3.26 -11.46
CA ALA A 116 -16.61 -3.26 -11.23
C ALA A 116 -17.01 -3.57 -9.78
N THR A 117 -16.19 -4.31 -9.04
CA THR A 117 -16.46 -4.68 -7.64
C THR A 117 -16.05 -3.60 -6.64
N ARG A 118 -15.48 -2.48 -7.09
CA ARG A 118 -15.13 -1.37 -6.20
C ARG A 118 -16.39 -0.66 -5.66
N PRO A 119 -16.38 -0.18 -4.40
CA PRO A 119 -17.54 0.46 -3.76
C PRO A 119 -18.12 1.65 -4.55
N ASN A 120 -17.27 2.41 -5.25
CA ASN A 120 -17.67 3.56 -6.07
C ASN A 120 -17.55 3.27 -7.57
N ALA A 121 -17.73 2.00 -7.97
CA ALA A 121 -17.64 1.63 -9.37
C ALA A 121 -18.67 2.40 -10.22
N SER A 122 -18.19 3.02 -11.29
CA SER A 122 -18.98 3.70 -12.30
C SER A 122 -18.58 3.18 -13.68
N PHE A 123 -19.35 3.52 -14.70
CA PHE A 123 -18.93 3.20 -16.08
C PHE A 123 -17.54 3.81 -16.40
N ALA A 124 -17.25 4.99 -15.89
CA ALA A 124 -15.95 5.65 -16.06
C ALA A 124 -14.78 4.83 -15.47
N SER A 125 -15.01 4.08 -14.38
CA SER A 125 -14.00 3.23 -13.74
C SER A 125 -13.58 2.03 -14.59
N LEU A 126 -14.41 1.61 -15.56
CA LEU A 126 -14.11 0.50 -16.48
C LEU A 126 -13.27 0.95 -17.67
N LEU A 127 -13.34 2.24 -18.06
CA LEU A 127 -12.68 2.77 -19.25
C LEU A 127 -11.16 2.57 -19.27
N PRO A 128 -10.41 2.75 -18.16
CA PRO A 128 -8.97 2.51 -18.13
C PRO A 128 -8.61 1.06 -18.50
N THR A 129 -9.35 0.08 -17.97
CA THR A 129 -9.12 -1.34 -18.25
C THR A 129 -9.48 -1.71 -19.68
N LEU A 130 -10.59 -1.17 -20.22
CA LEU A 130 -10.98 -1.38 -21.63
C LEU A 130 -9.94 -0.79 -22.58
N ALA A 131 -9.47 0.43 -22.34
CA ALA A 131 -8.46 1.08 -23.15
C ALA A 131 -7.10 0.35 -23.06
N ALA A 132 -6.69 -0.10 -21.89
CA ALA A 132 -5.50 -0.90 -21.68
C ALA A 132 -5.55 -2.21 -22.47
N THR A 133 -6.68 -2.91 -22.42
CA THR A 133 -6.91 -4.16 -23.16
C THR A 133 -6.87 -3.94 -24.67
N ALA A 134 -7.53 -2.89 -25.17
CA ALA A 134 -7.52 -2.53 -26.57
C ALA A 134 -6.10 -2.20 -27.07
N ALA A 135 -5.32 -1.47 -26.28
CA ALA A 135 -3.93 -1.14 -26.57
C ALA A 135 -3.05 -2.40 -26.64
N ALA A 136 -3.16 -3.30 -25.64
CA ALA A 136 -2.45 -4.58 -25.67
C ALA A 136 -2.80 -5.43 -26.90
N ALA A 137 -4.09 -5.52 -27.23
CA ALA A 137 -4.57 -6.25 -28.40
C ALA A 137 -4.00 -5.67 -29.70
N ALA A 138 -3.95 -4.34 -29.82
CA ALA A 138 -3.37 -3.67 -30.98
C ALA A 138 -1.87 -3.97 -31.10
N VAL A 139 -1.11 -3.91 -29.99
CA VAL A 139 0.33 -4.24 -29.99
C VAL A 139 0.57 -5.68 -30.38
N LEU A 140 -0.19 -6.65 -29.84
CA LEU A 140 -0.06 -8.06 -30.21
C LEU A 140 -0.36 -8.27 -31.68
N ARG A 141 -1.46 -7.71 -32.22
CA ARG A 141 -1.83 -7.82 -33.63
C ARG A 141 -0.80 -7.23 -34.58
N PHE A 142 -0.12 -6.15 -34.15
CA PHE A 142 0.85 -5.44 -34.99
C PHE A 142 2.25 -6.06 -34.89
N LEU A 143 2.74 -6.40 -33.69
CA LEU A 143 4.11 -6.87 -33.49
C LEU A 143 4.31 -8.37 -33.72
N ILE A 144 3.32 -9.23 -33.46
CA ILE A 144 3.47 -10.68 -33.63
C ILE A 144 3.83 -11.04 -35.09
N PRO A 145 3.14 -10.54 -36.12
CA PRO A 145 3.53 -10.84 -37.51
C PRO A 145 4.94 -10.37 -37.88
N LEU A 146 5.37 -9.22 -37.34
CA LEU A 146 6.73 -8.70 -37.54
C LEU A 146 7.78 -9.56 -36.83
N ALA A 147 7.49 -10.05 -35.61
CA ALA A 147 8.35 -10.96 -34.86
C ALA A 147 8.46 -12.34 -35.54
N GLU A 148 7.34 -12.89 -36.08
CA GLU A 148 7.33 -14.14 -36.84
C GLU A 148 8.20 -14.03 -38.10
N GLN A 149 8.04 -12.96 -38.89
CA GLN A 149 8.86 -12.69 -40.05
C GLN A 149 10.35 -12.63 -39.69
N GLN A 150 10.70 -12.02 -38.54
CA GLN A 150 12.06 -11.98 -38.05
C GLN A 150 12.59 -13.37 -37.63
N ALA A 151 11.76 -14.19 -36.99
CA ALA A 151 12.09 -15.54 -36.59
C ALA A 151 12.27 -16.49 -37.81
N GLN A 152 11.43 -16.34 -38.86
CA GLN A 152 11.47 -17.18 -40.07
C GLN A 152 12.71 -16.93 -40.95
N ARG A 153 13.20 -15.70 -41.05
CA ARG A 153 14.38 -15.35 -41.86
C ARG A 153 15.68 -15.96 -41.37
N HIS A 154 15.84 -16.15 -40.08
CA HIS A 154 16.94 -16.94 -39.55
C HIS A 154 16.84 -18.44 -39.93
N ARG A 155 15.69 -18.88 -40.49
CA ARG A 155 15.54 -20.21 -41.06
C ARG A 155 16.10 -20.28 -42.48
N SER A 156 15.92 -19.23 -43.30
CA SER A 156 16.31 -19.22 -44.73
C SER A 156 17.79 -18.87 -44.97
N THR A 157 18.48 -18.22 -44.07
CA THR A 157 19.91 -17.87 -44.23
C THR A 157 20.85 -19.00 -43.84
N TRP A 158 20.33 -20.17 -43.43
CA TRP A 158 21.12 -21.33 -43.07
C TRP A 158 20.72 -22.56 -43.86
N THR A 159 20.76 -22.51 -45.21
CA THR A 159 20.92 -23.68 -46.02
C THR A 159 22.40 -24.07 -45.97
N PRO A 160 22.73 -25.33 -45.60
CA PRO A 160 24.10 -25.80 -45.81
C PRO A 160 24.34 -25.73 -47.31
N ASN A 161 25.38 -25.05 -47.74
CA ASN A 161 25.92 -25.25 -49.07
C ASN A 161 26.19 -26.74 -49.16
N HIS A 162 25.33 -27.47 -49.91
CA HIS A 162 25.68 -28.74 -50.45
C HIS A 162 26.76 -28.41 -51.48
N VAL A 163 28.01 -28.45 -51.08
CA VAL A 163 29.13 -28.69 -51.99
C VAL A 163 28.82 -30.07 -52.59
N GLY A 164 28.31 -30.08 -53.83
CA GLY A 164 28.12 -31.31 -54.58
C GLY A 164 29.51 -31.94 -54.77
N TRP A 165 29.71 -33.07 -54.15
CA TRP A 165 30.80 -33.95 -54.46
C TRP A 165 30.44 -34.58 -55.82
N THR A 166 30.98 -34.04 -56.88
CA THR A 166 31.12 -34.77 -58.15
C THR A 166 32.26 -35.72 -57.95
N THR A 167 31.99 -37.01 -57.90
CA THR A 167 33.00 -38.04 -58.00
C THR A 167 33.50 -38.04 -59.41
N ASP A 168 34.76 -37.63 -59.60
CA ASP A 168 35.47 -37.86 -60.84
C ASP A 168 35.83 -39.37 -60.92
N PRO A 169 35.68 -40.04 -62.03
CA PRO A 169 35.86 -41.48 -62.10
C PRO A 169 37.33 -41.98 -62.07
N ASP A 170 38.27 -41.06 -62.08
CA ASP A 170 39.71 -41.45 -62.10
C ASP A 170 40.40 -41.01 -60.81
N GLY A 171 40.39 -41.90 -59.83
CA GLY A 171 41.00 -41.71 -58.53
C GLY A 171 42.49 -41.52 -58.56
N ALA A 172 42.96 -40.34 -58.22
CA ALA A 172 44.33 -40.12 -57.79
C ALA A 172 44.32 -39.16 -56.58
N TRP A 173 44.85 -39.64 -55.47
CA TRP A 173 45.13 -38.82 -54.28
C TRP A 173 46.53 -38.25 -54.43
N ASP A 174 46.66 -36.95 -54.61
CA ASP A 174 47.91 -36.23 -54.43
C ASP A 174 47.92 -35.60 -53.06
N THR A 175 48.79 -36.10 -52.18
CA THR A 175 49.04 -35.56 -50.85
C THR A 175 50.35 -34.79 -50.90
N ASP A 176 50.29 -33.49 -50.81
CA ASP A 176 51.44 -32.64 -50.58
C ASP A 176 51.70 -32.54 -49.06
N PRO A 177 52.92 -32.90 -48.57
CA PRO A 177 53.17 -33.08 -47.15
C PRO A 177 53.79 -31.86 -46.46
N ASP A 178 53.74 -30.65 -46.99
CA ASP A 178 54.49 -29.52 -46.42
C ASP A 178 53.65 -28.25 -46.17
N GLU A 179 52.65 -28.31 -45.28
CA GLU A 179 52.20 -27.11 -44.57
C GLU A 179 51.71 -27.48 -43.15
N GLY A 180 52.55 -27.11 -42.15
CA GLY A 180 52.26 -27.29 -40.72
C GLY A 180 51.21 -26.28 -40.20
N PRO A 181 50.58 -26.55 -39.08
CA PRO A 181 49.49 -25.73 -38.55
C PRO A 181 49.98 -24.43 -37.92
N GLU A 182 49.48 -23.29 -38.40
CA GLU A 182 49.67 -22.00 -37.70
C GLU A 182 48.86 -21.99 -36.42
N THR A 183 49.59 -21.75 -35.32
CA THR A 183 49.09 -21.56 -33.97
C THR A 183 48.47 -20.15 -33.82
N TRP A 184 47.20 -20.07 -33.50
CA TRP A 184 46.57 -18.82 -33.07
C TRP A 184 46.83 -18.60 -31.58
N ASP A 185 47.56 -17.53 -31.30
CA ASP A 185 47.87 -17.03 -29.96
C ASP A 185 46.61 -16.43 -29.29
N GLN A 186 46.28 -16.94 -28.10
CA GLN A 186 45.27 -16.39 -27.20
C GLN A 186 45.97 -15.48 -26.19
N THR A 187 45.92 -14.17 -26.40
CA THR A 187 46.09 -13.23 -25.29
C THR A 187 45.36 -11.92 -25.58
N SER A 188 44.22 -11.72 -24.95
CA SER A 188 43.81 -10.44 -24.36
C SER A 188 42.63 -10.70 -23.41
N SER A 189 43.00 -10.94 -22.17
CA SER A 189 42.10 -10.88 -21.01
C SER A 189 41.89 -9.41 -20.67
N VAL A 190 40.66 -8.94 -20.76
CA VAL A 190 40.22 -7.66 -20.18
C VAL A 190 39.72 -7.95 -18.78
N ASP A 191 40.30 -7.27 -17.79
CA ASP A 191 40.05 -7.37 -16.36
C ASP A 191 38.65 -6.81 -16.02
N PRO A 192 37.79 -7.50 -15.22
CA PRO A 192 36.47 -7.02 -14.84
C PRO A 192 36.45 -5.89 -13.80
N ALA A 193 37.59 -5.37 -13.36
CA ALA A 193 37.66 -4.38 -12.28
C ALA A 193 37.48 -2.92 -12.72
N GLU A 194 37.49 -2.62 -14.03
CA GLU A 194 37.49 -1.23 -14.53
C GLU A 194 36.10 -0.65 -14.86
N VAL A 195 35.01 -1.40 -14.61
CA VAL A 195 33.65 -0.94 -14.89
C VAL A 195 32.89 -0.50 -13.63
N ALA A 196 33.49 -0.60 -12.44
CA ALA A 196 32.82 -0.30 -11.17
C ALA A 196 33.05 1.15 -10.64
N GLU A 197 33.98 1.92 -11.20
CA GLU A 197 34.34 3.25 -10.65
C GLU A 197 33.62 4.45 -11.33
N ALA A 198 32.82 4.24 -12.35
CA ALA A 198 32.12 5.35 -13.05
C ALA A 198 30.67 5.61 -12.56
N GLY A 199 30.16 4.85 -11.59
CA GLY A 199 28.77 4.93 -11.11
C GLY A 199 28.56 5.68 -9.79
N GLU A 200 29.61 5.97 -9.04
CA GLU A 200 29.48 6.55 -7.69
C GLU A 200 29.68 8.08 -7.61
N ALA A 201 30.10 8.73 -8.68
CA ALA A 201 30.37 10.19 -8.67
C ALA A 201 29.13 11.06 -8.93
N GLU A 202 28.01 10.54 -9.40
CA GLU A 202 26.78 11.34 -9.67
C GLU A 202 25.75 11.33 -8.52
N ALA A 203 25.96 10.54 -7.46
CA ALA A 203 25.01 10.44 -6.35
C ALA A 203 25.28 11.45 -5.21
N ASP A 204 26.50 11.96 -5.06
CA ASP A 204 26.88 12.86 -3.97
C ASP A 204 26.56 14.34 -4.26
N GLU A 205 26.44 14.75 -5.52
CA GLU A 205 26.16 16.15 -5.86
C GLU A 205 24.66 16.55 -5.71
N ALA A 206 23.76 15.57 -5.60
CA ALA A 206 22.33 15.80 -5.39
C ALA A 206 21.92 15.93 -3.90
N ALA A 207 22.76 15.52 -2.96
CA ALA A 207 22.49 15.59 -1.52
C ALA A 207 22.85 16.94 -0.91
N GLU A 208 23.85 17.66 -1.47
CA GLU A 208 24.37 18.92 -0.90
C GLU A 208 23.52 20.16 -1.26
N GLN A 209 22.59 20.06 -2.22
CA GLN A 209 21.72 21.17 -2.60
C GLN A 209 20.36 21.21 -1.87
N ALA A 210 20.05 20.23 -1.01
CA ALA A 210 18.78 20.17 -0.27
C ALA A 210 18.84 20.77 1.14
N GLU A 211 20.02 21.13 1.66
CA GLU A 211 20.24 21.53 3.07
C GLU A 211 20.34 23.06 3.29
N ALA A 212 20.24 23.87 2.24
CA ALA A 212 20.49 25.32 2.29
C ALA A 212 19.24 26.22 2.36
N ALA A 213 18.04 25.68 2.59
CA ALA A 213 16.82 26.49 2.64
C ALA A 213 15.93 26.10 3.83
N GLU A 214 16.19 26.63 5.02
CA GLU A 214 15.18 26.95 6.04
C GLU A 214 15.80 27.32 7.39
N GLN A 215 15.95 28.59 7.62
CA GLN A 215 15.97 29.17 8.98
C GLN A 215 15.09 30.44 8.97
N PRO A 216 14.05 30.56 9.77
CA PRO A 216 13.45 31.84 10.12
C PRO A 216 13.88 32.31 11.50
N GLU A 217 14.20 33.60 11.55
CA GLU A 217 14.62 34.38 12.72
C GLU A 217 13.57 34.45 13.84
N ALA A 218 14.08 34.53 15.06
CA ALA A 218 13.33 34.80 16.28
C ALA A 218 13.06 36.29 16.45
N ALA A 219 11.84 36.66 16.84
CA ALA A 219 11.49 37.99 17.34
C ALA A 219 10.92 37.90 18.74
N ASP A 220 11.45 38.80 19.57
CA ASP A 220 11.38 38.96 21.01
C ASP A 220 10.11 39.71 21.49
N GLY A 221 9.61 39.35 22.71
CA GLY A 221 9.03 40.29 23.64
C GLY A 221 7.54 40.61 23.61
N ALA A 222 6.79 40.19 24.62
CA ALA A 222 5.94 41.09 25.43
C ALA A 222 5.20 40.36 26.57
N GLU A 223 5.30 40.95 27.76
CA GLU A 223 4.62 40.59 29.02
C GLU A 223 3.11 40.86 28.97
N GLY A 224 2.31 40.08 29.69
CA GLY A 224 0.88 40.34 29.93
C GLY A 224 0.33 39.60 31.18
N PRO A 225 -0.71 40.08 31.82
CA PRO A 225 -0.92 40.03 33.28
C PRO A 225 -1.74 38.85 33.84
N ASP A 226 -1.68 38.69 35.14
CA ASP A 226 -2.31 37.72 36.04
C ASP A 226 -3.82 37.49 35.85
N LEU A 227 -4.28 36.26 35.99
CA LEU A 227 -5.68 35.86 36.10
C LEU A 227 -5.91 34.89 37.29
N PRO A 228 -7.11 34.92 37.90
CA PRO A 228 -7.38 34.33 39.21
C PRO A 228 -7.78 32.83 39.16
N VAL A 229 -7.62 32.20 40.32
CA VAL A 229 -7.88 30.79 40.66
C VAL A 229 -9.36 30.40 40.48
N ALA A 230 -9.61 29.24 39.86
CA ALA A 230 -10.93 28.65 39.67
C ALA A 230 -11.31 27.67 40.81
N PRO A 231 -12.62 27.51 41.13
CA PRO A 231 -13.08 26.70 42.24
C PRO A 231 -13.25 25.19 41.91
N ASP A 232 -13.26 24.40 42.98
CA ASP A 232 -13.35 22.94 43.03
C ASP A 232 -14.55 22.33 42.29
N LEU A 233 -14.30 21.23 41.55
CA LEU A 233 -15.32 20.41 40.91
C LEU A 233 -15.75 19.21 41.79
N PRO A 234 -17.04 18.80 41.77
CA PRO A 234 -17.56 17.71 42.57
C PRO A 234 -17.18 16.31 42.07
N ARG A 235 -17.01 15.38 43.00
CA ARG A 235 -16.68 13.97 42.79
C ARG A 235 -17.81 13.22 42.10
N VAL A 236 -17.48 12.36 41.12
CA VAL A 236 -18.37 11.48 40.41
C VAL A 236 -18.68 10.23 41.26
N PRO A 237 -19.94 9.71 41.29
CA PRO A 237 -20.29 8.52 42.05
C PRO A 237 -19.83 7.22 41.39
N ASP A 238 -19.55 6.20 42.22
CA ASP A 238 -19.10 4.87 41.89
C ASP A 238 -20.07 4.13 40.93
N LEU A 239 -19.55 3.54 39.87
CA LEU A 239 -20.27 2.67 38.95
C LEU A 239 -20.27 1.21 39.46
N PRO A 240 -21.35 0.42 39.25
CA PRO A 240 -21.47 -0.94 39.73
C PRO A 240 -20.58 -1.93 38.94
N ARG A 241 -20.00 -2.90 39.65
CA ARG A 241 -19.17 -3.98 39.13
C ARG A 241 -19.95 -4.90 38.19
N VAL A 242 -19.37 -5.22 37.04
CA VAL A 242 -19.89 -6.22 36.08
C VAL A 242 -19.61 -7.63 36.62
N PRO A 243 -20.56 -8.58 36.54
CA PRO A 243 -20.37 -9.94 36.98
C PRO A 243 -19.44 -10.75 36.04
N ASP A 244 -18.65 -11.65 36.64
CA ASP A 244 -17.76 -12.60 35.95
C ASP A 244 -18.54 -13.52 35.00
N LEU A 245 -18.02 -13.68 33.77
CA LEU A 245 -18.49 -14.66 32.79
C LEU A 245 -17.80 -16.02 33.00
N PRO A 246 -18.50 -17.16 32.86
CA PRO A 246 -17.93 -18.49 33.09
C PRO A 246 -17.00 -18.93 31.95
N ARG A 247 -15.91 -19.58 32.33
CA ARG A 247 -14.99 -20.32 31.44
C ARG A 247 -15.71 -21.58 30.90
N GLY A 248 -15.92 -21.63 29.59
CA GLY A 248 -16.50 -22.78 28.92
C GLY A 248 -15.47 -23.58 28.15
N SER A 249 -15.10 -24.74 28.67
CA SER A 249 -14.65 -25.87 27.89
C SER A 249 -15.89 -26.67 27.49
N ASP A 250 -16.03 -26.98 26.19
CA ASP A 250 -16.66 -28.15 25.58
C ASP A 250 -17.38 -27.80 24.25
N LEU A 251 -16.73 -28.13 23.15
CA LEU A 251 -17.38 -28.31 21.86
C LEU A 251 -17.09 -29.69 21.29
N PRO A 252 -18.09 -30.44 20.81
CA PRO A 252 -17.93 -31.78 20.26
C PRO A 252 -17.51 -31.73 18.77
N VAL A 253 -16.61 -32.65 18.43
CA VAL A 253 -16.12 -33.01 17.10
C VAL A 253 -17.19 -33.80 16.33
N GLY A 254 -17.35 -33.48 15.05
CA GLY A 254 -17.79 -34.41 14.03
C GLY A 254 -19.07 -34.07 13.29
N LEU A 255 -18.92 -33.85 11.99
CA LEU A 255 -19.79 -34.45 10.97
C LEU A 255 -19.14 -34.30 9.59
N GLY A 256 -18.98 -35.44 8.93
CA GLY A 256 -18.28 -35.61 7.67
C GLY A 256 -19.11 -35.25 6.44
N TRP A 257 -18.40 -35.10 5.35
CA TRP A 257 -18.92 -34.89 3.99
C TRP A 257 -19.17 -36.22 3.31
N PRO A 258 -20.23 -36.41 2.49
CA PRO A 258 -20.38 -37.57 1.60
C PRO A 258 -19.89 -37.22 0.19
N GLY A 259 -19.19 -38.22 -0.39
CA GLY A 259 -18.53 -38.17 -1.69
C GLY A 259 -19.45 -38.34 -2.90
N ALA A 260 -18.82 -38.04 -4.02
CA ALA A 260 -19.35 -38.18 -5.37
C ALA A 260 -19.25 -39.62 -5.91
N GLN A 261 -20.22 -40.04 -6.68
CA GLN A 261 -20.09 -41.09 -7.73
C GLN A 261 -21.15 -40.91 -8.83
N GLY A 262 -20.71 -41.15 -10.07
CA GLY A 262 -21.62 -41.56 -11.14
C GLY A 262 -21.35 -41.04 -12.56
N ARG A 263 -20.51 -41.73 -13.33
CA ARG A 263 -20.63 -41.89 -14.81
C ARG A 263 -21.60 -43.06 -15.08
N PRO A 264 -22.12 -43.37 -16.33
CA PRO A 264 -21.56 -43.22 -17.70
C PRO A 264 -22.59 -43.02 -18.84
N GLY A 265 -22.10 -43.01 -20.11
CA GLY A 265 -22.89 -43.44 -21.27
C GLY A 265 -22.71 -42.62 -22.54
N ALA A 266 -22.14 -43.20 -23.40
CA ALA A 266 -21.78 -43.39 -24.77
C ALA A 266 -22.91 -43.40 -25.80
N LEU A 267 -22.49 -43.29 -27.08
CA LEU A 267 -23.12 -43.57 -28.41
C LEU A 267 -23.34 -42.26 -29.22
N GLY A 268 -22.84 -42.08 -30.43
CA GLY A 268 -22.50 -42.98 -31.54
C GLY A 268 -22.98 -42.29 -32.84
N GLY A 269 -22.23 -42.40 -33.94
CA GLY A 269 -22.81 -42.19 -35.27
C GLY A 269 -22.03 -41.33 -36.26
N ARG A 270 -21.20 -41.94 -37.08
CA ARG A 270 -20.89 -41.56 -38.49
C ARG A 270 -21.96 -42.17 -39.40
N PRO A 271 -22.16 -41.79 -40.67
CA PRO A 271 -21.27 -41.91 -41.83
C PRO A 271 -21.42 -40.76 -42.85
N ASP A 272 -20.57 -40.52 -43.78
CA ASP A 272 -20.00 -41.17 -44.97
C ASP A 272 -20.43 -40.52 -46.30
N GLU A 273 -19.51 -40.57 -47.30
CA GLU A 273 -19.66 -40.46 -48.73
C GLU A 273 -19.89 -39.09 -49.43
N SER A 274 -19.31 -38.71 -50.52
CA SER A 274 -18.42 -39.34 -51.53
C SER A 274 -18.21 -38.40 -52.74
N ARG A 275 -17.05 -38.56 -53.42
CA ARG A 275 -16.84 -38.40 -54.91
C ARG A 275 -17.00 -37.01 -55.55
N SER A 276 -16.26 -36.55 -56.51
CA SER A 276 -15.32 -37.12 -57.50
C SER A 276 -14.91 -36.00 -58.47
N GLY A 277 -13.77 -36.14 -59.17
CA GLY A 277 -13.54 -35.47 -60.44
C GLY A 277 -12.16 -34.87 -60.67
N GLY A 278 -11.24 -35.55 -61.28
CA GLY A 278 -10.09 -34.97 -61.96
C GLY A 278 -10.37 -35.06 -63.48
N PRO A 279 -9.39 -34.99 -64.40
CA PRO A 279 -8.17 -34.18 -64.43
C PRO A 279 -8.10 -33.30 -65.70
N ASP A 280 -7.19 -32.35 -65.81
CA ASP A 280 -6.68 -32.03 -67.16
C ASP A 280 -5.23 -31.51 -67.12
N THR A 281 -4.56 -31.91 -68.15
CA THR A 281 -3.15 -31.88 -68.49
C THR A 281 -2.76 -30.59 -69.19
N GLY A 282 -1.58 -30.01 -68.84
CA GLY A 282 -0.98 -28.97 -69.68
C GLY A 282 0.48 -28.64 -69.23
N ARG A 283 1.39 -29.07 -70.08
CA ARG A 283 2.87 -28.90 -70.00
C ARG A 283 3.30 -27.71 -70.87
N PRO A 284 4.59 -27.32 -70.88
CA PRO A 284 5.29 -26.42 -70.02
C PRO A 284 5.76 -25.13 -70.74
N ASP A 285 6.12 -24.12 -70.03
CA ASP A 285 6.89 -23.05 -70.68
C ASP A 285 8.16 -22.71 -69.83
N THR A 286 9.26 -22.74 -70.59
CA THR A 286 10.62 -22.53 -70.13
C THR A 286 10.92 -21.01 -70.07
N GLY A 287 11.03 -20.43 -68.88
CA GLY A 287 11.52 -19.07 -68.70
C GLY A 287 12.72 -19.03 -67.72
N GLY A 288 13.84 -18.55 -68.19
CA GLY A 288 15.11 -18.53 -67.53
C GLY A 288 15.14 -17.68 -66.22
N PRO A 289 16.21 -17.78 -65.41
CA PRO A 289 16.22 -17.15 -64.08
C PRO A 289 16.36 -15.63 -64.16
N ASP A 290 15.33 -14.97 -63.66
CA ASP A 290 15.33 -13.50 -63.46
C ASP A 290 16.28 -13.10 -62.33
N ARG A 291 17.25 -12.26 -62.67
CA ARG A 291 18.26 -11.70 -61.75
C ARG A 291 17.68 -10.48 -61.05
N GLY A 292 16.66 -10.65 -60.24
CA GLY A 292 15.93 -9.52 -59.68
C GLY A 292 15.76 -9.47 -58.15
N ASP A 293 16.26 -10.43 -57.36
CA ASP A 293 15.87 -10.50 -55.92
C ASP A 293 17.01 -10.43 -54.89
N LEU A 294 18.10 -9.74 -55.17
CA LEU A 294 19.21 -9.61 -54.20
C LEU A 294 19.29 -8.30 -53.41
N GLU A 295 18.31 -7.37 -53.52
CA GLU A 295 18.46 -6.03 -52.95
C GLU A 295 17.43 -5.63 -51.84
N GLU A 296 16.60 -6.54 -51.34
CA GLU A 296 15.60 -6.20 -50.28
C GLU A 296 15.88 -6.80 -48.87
N VAL A 297 17.11 -7.13 -48.53
CA VAL A 297 17.45 -7.76 -47.23
C VAL A 297 17.66 -6.76 -46.07
N GLY A 298 17.71 -5.45 -46.34
CA GLY A 298 18.03 -4.40 -45.34
C GLY A 298 16.87 -3.76 -44.56
N PRO A 299 15.65 -3.59 -45.10
CA PRO A 299 14.65 -2.72 -44.43
C PRO A 299 13.85 -3.34 -43.29
N ARG A 300 13.64 -4.64 -43.23
CA ARG A 300 12.62 -5.25 -42.34
C ARG A 300 13.09 -5.59 -40.92
N ARG A 301 14.35 -5.81 -40.65
CA ARG A 301 14.88 -5.91 -39.27
C ARG A 301 14.76 -4.57 -38.57
N ARG A 302 14.98 -3.47 -39.31
CA ARG A 302 14.78 -2.13 -38.85
C ARG A 302 13.31 -1.82 -38.54
N SER A 303 12.35 -2.48 -39.19
CA SER A 303 10.90 -2.28 -38.99
C SER A 303 10.43 -2.82 -37.63
N PHE A 304 10.85 -4.03 -37.23
CA PHE A 304 10.49 -4.56 -35.90
C PHE A 304 11.11 -3.70 -34.78
N LEU A 305 12.40 -3.34 -34.89
CA LEU A 305 13.05 -2.50 -33.87
C LEU A 305 12.42 -1.09 -33.81
N LYS A 306 12.11 -0.48 -34.96
CA LYS A 306 11.42 0.81 -35.02
C LYS A 306 10.01 0.73 -34.41
N ALA A 307 9.25 -0.33 -34.72
CA ALA A 307 7.93 -0.56 -34.17
C ALA A 307 7.98 -0.81 -32.67
N SER A 308 8.94 -1.61 -32.18
CA SER A 308 9.14 -1.83 -30.74
C SER A 308 9.54 -0.54 -30.02
N ALA A 309 10.45 0.26 -30.58
CA ALA A 309 10.85 1.56 -30.03
C ALA A 309 9.67 2.54 -30.01
N ALA A 310 8.85 2.60 -31.06
CA ALA A 310 7.62 3.40 -31.08
C ALA A 310 6.62 2.95 -30.01
N THR A 311 6.47 1.64 -29.81
CA THR A 311 5.61 1.07 -28.77
C THR A 311 6.09 1.46 -27.37
N VAL A 312 7.40 1.42 -27.10
CA VAL A 312 7.99 1.91 -25.84
C VAL A 312 7.73 3.41 -25.68
N GLY A 313 7.92 4.20 -26.73
CA GLY A 313 7.63 5.65 -26.71
C GLY A 313 6.17 5.97 -26.39
N ILE A 314 5.22 5.21 -26.96
CA ILE A 314 3.79 5.34 -26.67
C ILE A 314 3.51 4.95 -25.20
N ALA A 315 4.04 3.84 -24.73
CA ALA A 315 3.86 3.39 -23.36
C ALA A 315 4.37 4.42 -22.33
N ALA A 316 5.61 4.88 -22.52
CA ALA A 316 6.23 5.88 -21.65
C ALA A 316 5.52 7.24 -21.73
N GLY A 317 5.21 7.72 -22.95
CA GLY A 317 4.50 8.99 -23.17
C GLY A 317 3.10 8.99 -22.57
N ALA A 318 2.33 7.91 -22.78
CA ALA A 318 1.00 7.77 -22.19
C ALA A 318 1.07 7.66 -20.65
N GLY A 319 2.01 6.88 -20.12
CA GLY A 319 2.21 6.74 -18.68
C GLY A 319 2.58 8.08 -18.02
N LEU A 320 3.54 8.81 -18.60
CA LEU A 320 3.93 10.14 -18.12
C LEU A 320 2.78 11.16 -18.21
N ALA A 321 2.07 11.21 -19.34
CA ALA A 321 0.93 12.09 -19.51
C ALA A 321 -0.19 11.76 -18.51
N GLY A 322 -0.47 10.48 -18.26
CA GLY A 322 -1.42 10.04 -17.25
C GLY A 322 -1.02 10.47 -15.84
N ARG A 323 0.27 10.36 -15.50
CA ARG A 323 0.80 10.84 -14.23
C ARG A 323 0.65 12.36 -14.07
N LEU A 324 1.02 13.13 -15.07
CA LEU A 324 0.88 14.58 -15.07
C LEU A 324 -0.59 15.03 -14.97
N LEU A 325 -1.51 14.31 -15.62
CA LEU A 325 -2.94 14.56 -15.50
C LEU A 325 -3.46 14.24 -14.09
N ALA A 326 -3.04 13.12 -13.50
CA ALA A 326 -3.37 12.75 -12.13
C ALA A 326 -2.82 13.78 -11.12
N GLU A 327 -1.61 14.30 -11.32
CA GLU A 327 -1.02 15.37 -10.51
C GLU A 327 -1.81 16.69 -10.63
N ARG A 328 -2.30 17.03 -11.84
CA ARG A 328 -3.18 18.21 -12.05
C ARG A 328 -4.56 18.04 -11.42
N ALA A 329 -5.10 16.83 -11.43
CA ALA A 329 -6.35 16.49 -10.77
C ALA A 329 -6.19 16.35 -9.25
N SER A 330 -4.95 16.41 -8.74
CA SER A 330 -4.66 16.28 -7.30
C SER A 330 -5.34 17.39 -6.52
N VAL A 331 -6.05 16.99 -5.45
CA VAL A 331 -6.68 17.92 -4.50
C VAL A 331 -5.68 18.69 -3.63
N THR A 332 -4.37 18.47 -3.82
CA THR A 332 -3.31 19.15 -3.07
C THR A 332 -3.41 20.68 -3.20
N THR A 333 -3.79 21.20 -4.37
CA THR A 333 -4.00 22.63 -4.54
C THR A 333 -5.21 23.12 -3.76
N ALA A 334 -6.33 22.40 -3.79
CA ALA A 334 -7.51 22.72 -3.00
C ALA A 334 -7.20 22.66 -1.49
N GLN A 335 -6.47 21.64 -1.07
CA GLN A 335 -6.01 21.48 0.31
C GLN A 335 -5.11 22.63 0.77
N LYS A 336 -4.09 23.03 -0.03
CA LYS A 336 -3.18 24.14 0.32
C LYS A 336 -3.85 25.51 0.32
N THR A 337 -4.90 25.70 -0.47
CA THR A 337 -5.63 26.98 -0.57
C THR A 337 -6.82 27.07 0.39
N LEU A 338 -7.18 25.98 1.04
CA LEU A 338 -8.28 25.95 2.00
C LEU A 338 -7.95 26.84 3.21
N ARG A 339 -8.82 27.82 3.46
CA ARG A 339 -8.73 28.64 4.67
C ARG A 339 -9.47 27.92 5.80
N ILE A 340 -8.71 27.52 6.81
CA ILE A 340 -9.27 26.90 8.00
C ILE A 340 -9.98 27.98 8.83
N PRO A 341 -11.26 27.75 9.21
CA PRO A 341 -11.97 28.66 10.10
C PRO A 341 -11.30 28.75 11.48
N LYS A 342 -11.46 29.88 12.13
CA LYS A 342 -11.03 30.00 13.54
C LYS A 342 -11.88 29.08 14.41
N PRO A 343 -11.27 28.33 15.34
CA PRO A 343 -12.01 27.49 16.27
C PRO A 343 -12.83 28.31 17.24
N ALA A 344 -13.98 27.78 17.65
CA ALA A 344 -14.79 28.35 18.74
C ALA A 344 -14.13 28.10 20.11
N SER A 345 -13.35 27.02 20.25
CA SER A 345 -12.56 26.71 21.42
C SER A 345 -11.14 26.32 21.00
N LEU A 346 -10.16 26.97 21.58
CA LEU A 346 -8.72 26.72 21.37
C LEU A 346 -8.20 25.74 22.40
N ALA A 347 -7.47 24.73 21.94
CA ALA A 347 -6.69 23.89 22.82
C ALA A 347 -5.49 24.68 23.38
N LYS A 348 -5.26 24.57 24.69
CA LYS A 348 -4.10 25.21 25.35
C LYS A 348 -3.05 24.15 25.65
N LEU A 349 -1.81 24.44 25.29
CA LEU A 349 -0.68 23.59 25.63
C LEU A 349 -0.05 24.12 26.94
N PRO A 350 -0.11 23.39 28.06
CA PRO A 350 0.52 23.83 29.29
C PRO A 350 2.05 23.77 29.16
N PRO A 351 2.80 24.58 29.95
CA PRO A 351 4.25 24.46 30.00
C PRO A 351 4.67 23.10 30.54
N GLY A 352 5.83 22.59 30.09
CA GLY A 352 6.38 21.30 30.55
C GLY A 352 5.76 20.06 29.92
N VAL A 353 5.07 20.18 28.77
CA VAL A 353 4.59 19.03 28.02
C VAL A 353 5.72 18.31 27.27
N ASN A 354 6.80 19.03 26.93
CA ASN A 354 8.03 18.46 26.40
C ASN A 354 9.09 18.42 27.47
N LEU A 355 9.68 17.25 27.67
CA LEU A 355 10.87 17.08 28.50
C LEU A 355 12.11 17.40 27.66
N ASP A 356 13.12 18.01 28.29
CA ASP A 356 14.38 18.35 27.63
C ASP A 356 15.31 17.11 27.60
N VAL A 357 14.90 16.09 26.86
CA VAL A 357 15.67 14.85 26.65
C VAL A 357 15.88 14.64 25.14
N PRO A 358 17.14 14.73 24.66
CA PRO A 358 17.43 14.52 23.25
C PRO A 358 16.96 13.15 22.76
N GLY A 359 16.24 13.13 21.63
CA GLY A 359 15.77 11.89 21.00
C GLY A 359 14.41 11.38 21.49
N ILE A 360 13.81 11.99 22.53
CA ILE A 360 12.43 11.66 22.92
C ILE A 360 11.45 12.13 21.83
N SER A 361 10.39 11.37 21.63
CA SER A 361 9.30 11.78 20.72
C SER A 361 8.70 13.11 21.17
N PRO A 362 8.60 14.13 20.29
CA PRO A 362 8.00 15.42 20.64
C PRO A 362 6.53 15.23 21.02
N PHE A 363 6.00 16.06 21.94
CA PHE A 363 4.61 15.95 22.37
C PHE A 363 3.64 16.01 21.18
N VAL A 364 3.87 16.91 20.23
CA VAL A 364 3.11 16.99 18.98
C VAL A 364 3.91 16.32 17.86
N THR A 365 3.37 15.26 17.29
CA THR A 365 3.93 14.59 16.11
C THR A 365 3.66 15.43 14.87
N SER A 366 4.70 15.77 14.10
CA SER A 366 4.52 16.53 12.85
C SER A 366 3.66 15.77 11.85
N ASN A 367 3.00 16.49 10.92
CA ASN A 367 2.14 15.86 9.91
C ASN A 367 2.90 14.86 9.02
N SER A 368 4.20 15.08 8.77
CA SER A 368 5.05 14.18 7.98
C SER A 368 5.53 12.96 8.76
N ALA A 369 5.70 13.07 10.07
CA ALA A 369 6.13 11.98 10.94
C ALA A 369 4.96 11.18 11.55
N PHE A 370 3.72 11.68 11.41
CA PHE A 370 2.56 10.97 11.93
C PHE A 370 2.33 9.68 11.15
N TYR A 371 2.20 8.56 11.84
CA TYR A 371 2.08 7.25 11.22
C TYR A 371 0.90 7.17 10.22
N ARG A 372 1.07 6.37 9.18
CA ARG A 372 0.07 6.13 8.17
C ARG A 372 -0.26 4.64 8.06
N VAL A 373 -1.48 4.29 8.43
CA VAL A 373 -2.07 2.96 8.21
C VAL A 373 -3.43 3.17 7.55
N ASP A 374 -3.66 2.53 6.41
CA ASP A 374 -4.94 2.51 5.67
C ASP A 374 -4.96 1.33 4.68
N THR A 375 -6.13 0.98 4.19
CA THR A 375 -6.33 -0.06 3.18
C THR A 375 -6.14 0.44 1.75
N ALA A 376 -6.04 1.76 1.55
CA ALA A 376 -5.92 2.37 0.24
C ALA A 376 -4.54 2.11 -0.39
N ILE A 377 -4.48 1.53 -1.59
CA ILE A 377 -3.25 1.39 -2.38
C ILE A 377 -2.87 2.75 -2.97
N SER A 378 -3.84 3.50 -3.49
CA SER A 378 -3.68 4.89 -3.92
C SER A 378 -4.44 5.82 -3.01
N LEU A 379 -3.84 6.98 -2.70
CA LEU A 379 -4.50 8.00 -1.87
C LEU A 379 -5.75 8.53 -2.55
N PRO A 380 -6.93 8.43 -1.92
CA PRO A 380 -8.15 9.05 -2.42
C PRO A 380 -7.97 10.56 -2.64
N GLN A 381 -8.37 11.04 -3.82
CA GLN A 381 -8.33 12.45 -4.18
C GLN A 381 -9.76 13.04 -4.10
N VAL A 382 -10.16 13.45 -2.90
CA VAL A 382 -11.52 13.89 -2.62
C VAL A 382 -11.62 15.41 -2.72
N ASP A 383 -12.34 15.90 -3.74
CA ASP A 383 -12.59 17.35 -3.89
C ASP A 383 -13.58 17.83 -2.82
N PRO A 384 -13.21 18.79 -1.95
CA PRO A 384 -14.10 19.31 -0.92
C PRO A 384 -15.39 19.92 -1.46
N ARG A 385 -15.38 20.40 -2.72
CA ARG A 385 -16.58 21.00 -3.37
C ARG A 385 -17.65 19.96 -3.69
N SER A 386 -17.26 18.70 -3.89
CA SER A 386 -18.17 17.59 -4.18
C SER A 386 -18.34 16.64 -3.00
N TRP A 387 -17.52 16.80 -1.93
CA TRP A 387 -17.60 15.96 -0.74
C TRP A 387 -18.89 16.21 0.02
N GLN A 388 -19.51 15.11 0.45
CA GLN A 388 -20.66 15.10 1.34
C GLN A 388 -20.51 13.99 2.37
N LEU A 389 -21.04 14.23 3.57
CA LEU A 389 -21.22 13.22 4.60
C LEU A 389 -22.71 13.00 4.81
N ARG A 390 -23.15 11.74 4.71
CA ARG A 390 -24.52 11.33 5.04
C ARG A 390 -24.54 10.61 6.39
N ILE A 391 -25.46 11.01 7.28
CA ILE A 391 -25.75 10.34 8.56
C ILE A 391 -27.17 9.81 8.46
N HIS A 392 -27.36 8.49 8.54
CA HIS A 392 -28.63 7.81 8.32
C HIS A 392 -28.76 6.53 9.14
N GLY A 393 -29.80 5.72 8.86
CA GLY A 393 -30.05 4.44 9.54
C GLY A 393 -30.99 4.60 10.75
N MET A 394 -30.58 4.16 11.93
CA MET A 394 -31.36 4.26 13.16
C MET A 394 -31.31 5.68 13.74
N VAL A 395 -31.81 6.65 12.95
CA VAL A 395 -31.93 8.06 13.32
C VAL A 395 -33.38 8.56 13.10
N GLU A 396 -33.78 9.63 13.79
CA GLU A 396 -35.08 10.27 13.60
C GLU A 396 -35.16 10.98 12.24
N ARG A 397 -34.05 11.58 11.80
CA ARG A 397 -33.90 12.21 10.49
C ARG A 397 -32.52 11.99 9.91
N GLU A 398 -32.46 11.80 8.62
CA GLU A 398 -31.18 11.80 7.91
C GLU A 398 -30.59 13.21 7.87
N VAL A 399 -29.25 13.29 8.01
CA VAL A 399 -28.48 14.53 7.90
C VAL A 399 -27.46 14.36 6.78
N THR A 400 -27.48 15.26 5.83
CA THR A 400 -26.44 15.36 4.79
C THR A 400 -25.72 16.67 4.94
N LEU A 401 -24.40 16.64 4.96
CA LEU A 401 -23.53 17.79 5.12
C LEU A 401 -22.59 17.91 3.94
N THR A 402 -22.54 19.07 3.30
CA THR A 402 -21.46 19.47 2.43
C THR A 402 -20.26 19.93 3.25
N PHE A 403 -19.06 19.99 2.62
CA PHE A 403 -17.88 20.49 3.30
C PHE A 403 -18.04 21.95 3.76
N ASP A 404 -18.67 22.78 2.93
CA ASP A 404 -18.97 24.19 3.26
C ASP A 404 -19.90 24.35 4.46
N GLU A 405 -20.84 23.44 4.66
CA GLU A 405 -21.70 23.43 5.84
C GLU A 405 -20.96 22.90 7.06
N LEU A 406 -20.08 21.91 6.89
CA LEU A 406 -19.26 21.36 7.96
C LEU A 406 -18.32 22.43 8.56
N ILE A 407 -17.62 23.18 7.73
CA ILE A 407 -16.67 24.20 8.21
C ILE A 407 -17.33 25.45 8.79
N LYS A 408 -18.63 25.64 8.59
CA LYS A 408 -19.43 26.71 9.22
C LYS A 408 -19.94 26.33 10.61
N ARG A 409 -19.84 25.06 11.02
CA ARG A 409 -20.27 24.61 12.34
C ARG A 409 -19.27 25.08 13.42
N PRO A 410 -19.67 25.07 14.70
CA PRO A 410 -18.72 25.29 15.78
C PRO A 410 -17.60 24.24 15.75
N LEU A 411 -16.39 24.67 15.42
CA LEU A 411 -15.22 23.83 15.41
C LEU A 411 -14.46 24.01 16.73
N ILE A 412 -13.92 22.93 17.27
CA ILE A 412 -13.07 22.95 18.47
C ILE A 412 -11.70 22.37 18.13
N GLU A 413 -10.68 22.83 18.81
CA GLU A 413 -9.36 22.21 18.81
C GLU A 413 -9.20 21.32 20.03
N ASP A 414 -8.59 20.15 19.81
CA ASP A 414 -8.15 19.29 20.90
C ASP A 414 -6.90 18.48 20.52
N TYR A 415 -6.03 18.22 21.51
CA TYR A 415 -4.90 17.32 21.36
C TYR A 415 -5.35 15.89 21.63
N ILE A 416 -5.26 15.04 20.62
CA ILE A 416 -5.68 13.65 20.72
C ILE A 416 -4.58 12.73 20.14
N THR A 417 -4.21 11.73 20.92
CA THR A 417 -3.34 10.66 20.48
C THR A 417 -4.15 9.56 19.80
N LEU A 418 -3.75 9.19 18.58
CA LEU A 418 -4.25 8.02 17.87
C LEU A 418 -3.21 6.90 17.91
N CYS A 419 -3.69 5.66 18.04
CA CYS A 419 -2.87 4.45 18.02
C CYS A 419 -3.48 3.45 17.04
N CYS A 420 -2.64 2.77 16.27
CA CYS A 420 -3.06 1.63 15.45
C CYS A 420 -3.11 0.37 16.29
N VAL A 421 -4.08 -0.51 16.05
CA VAL A 421 -4.15 -1.81 16.73
C VAL A 421 -3.00 -2.73 16.33
N SER A 422 -2.39 -2.51 15.16
CA SER A 422 -1.22 -3.25 14.69
C SER A 422 0.11 -2.73 15.26
N ASP A 423 0.06 -1.81 16.23
CA ASP A 423 1.26 -1.36 16.94
C ASP A 423 1.78 -2.47 17.84
N PRO A 424 2.97 -3.05 17.59
CA PRO A 424 3.57 -4.00 18.51
C PRO A 424 4.02 -3.28 19.79
N VAL A 425 4.31 -4.02 20.84
CA VAL A 425 4.85 -3.43 22.08
C VAL A 425 6.10 -2.60 21.79
N GLY A 426 6.07 -1.31 22.14
CA GLY A 426 7.16 -0.37 21.84
C GLY A 426 7.23 0.10 20.39
N GLY A 427 6.18 -0.11 19.59
CA GLY A 427 6.15 0.14 18.15
C GLY A 427 5.93 1.61 17.77
N PRO A 428 5.98 1.92 16.45
CA PRO A 428 5.95 3.28 15.93
C PRO A 428 4.55 3.77 15.54
N TYR A 429 3.50 2.93 15.60
CA TYR A 429 2.18 3.27 15.04
C TYR A 429 1.28 4.02 16.02
N ILE A 430 1.85 5.00 16.69
CA ILE A 430 1.16 5.92 17.60
C ILE A 430 1.64 7.35 17.34
N GLY A 431 0.76 8.33 17.51
CA GLY A 431 1.11 9.75 17.34
C GLY A 431 0.09 10.66 17.99
N ASN A 432 0.55 11.81 18.50
CA ASN A 432 -0.27 12.85 19.10
C ASN A 432 -0.31 14.08 18.20
N ALA A 433 -1.50 14.63 17.95
CA ALA A 433 -1.64 15.81 17.11
C ALA A 433 -2.72 16.76 17.65
N LEU A 434 -2.65 18.01 17.23
CA LEU A 434 -3.72 18.98 17.40
C LEU A 434 -4.75 18.79 16.28
N TRP A 435 -5.97 18.44 16.65
CA TRP A 435 -7.06 18.24 15.70
C TRP A 435 -8.06 19.38 15.79
N LEU A 436 -8.57 19.84 14.65
CA LEU A 436 -9.67 20.80 14.57
C LEU A 436 -10.87 20.14 13.89
N GLY A 437 -12.01 20.14 14.52
CA GLY A 437 -13.22 19.53 13.97
C GLY A 437 -14.49 19.92 14.70
N THR A 438 -15.63 19.45 14.19
CA THR A 438 -16.90 19.55 14.91
C THR A 438 -17.13 18.29 15.75
N LYS A 439 -17.78 18.43 16.91
CA LYS A 439 -18.10 17.28 17.76
C LYS A 439 -19.08 16.34 17.04
N LEU A 440 -18.70 15.08 16.87
CA LEU A 440 -19.57 14.03 16.32
C LEU A 440 -20.87 13.90 17.11
N SER A 441 -20.79 14.01 18.45
CA SER A 441 -21.99 13.97 19.32
C SER A 441 -22.99 15.07 18.99
N SER A 442 -22.58 16.23 18.48
CA SER A 442 -23.50 17.30 18.07
C SER A 442 -24.26 16.94 16.79
N LEU A 443 -23.58 16.31 15.82
CA LEU A 443 -24.19 15.84 14.58
C LEU A 443 -25.17 14.70 14.84
N LEU A 444 -24.80 13.77 15.72
CA LEU A 444 -25.63 12.64 16.09
C LEU A 444 -26.89 13.07 16.88
N ARG A 445 -26.77 14.07 17.77
CA ARG A 445 -27.94 14.67 18.44
C ARG A 445 -28.87 15.37 17.44
N GLU A 446 -28.30 16.03 16.43
CA GLU A 446 -29.06 16.64 15.36
C GLU A 446 -29.83 15.60 14.55
N ALA A 447 -29.24 14.45 14.23
CA ALA A 447 -29.89 13.34 13.55
C ALA A 447 -30.94 12.64 14.42
N GLY A 448 -30.79 12.67 15.75
CA GLY A 448 -31.65 11.98 16.70
C GLY A 448 -31.47 10.47 16.68
N ILE A 449 -30.53 9.95 17.49
CA ILE A 449 -30.27 8.50 17.56
C ILE A 449 -31.45 7.79 18.16
N LYS A 450 -31.96 6.75 17.48
CA LYS A 450 -33.00 5.88 17.98
C LYS A 450 -32.52 4.93 19.05
N ALA A 451 -33.39 4.58 19.98
CA ALA A 451 -33.08 3.60 21.02
C ALA A 451 -32.67 2.25 20.41
N GLY A 452 -31.65 1.60 21.02
CA GLY A 452 -31.11 0.32 20.59
C GLY A 452 -30.00 0.43 19.54
N ALA A 453 -29.70 1.61 19.00
CA ALA A 453 -28.51 1.82 18.18
C ALA A 453 -27.25 1.80 19.06
N ASP A 454 -26.29 0.96 18.73
CA ASP A 454 -25.03 0.83 19.47
C ASP A 454 -23.77 0.98 18.62
N GLN A 455 -23.92 1.03 17.27
CA GLN A 455 -22.82 1.13 16.32
C GLN A 455 -23.01 2.29 15.33
N LEU A 456 -21.93 3.02 15.07
CA LEU A 456 -21.78 3.88 13.89
C LEU A 456 -20.95 3.10 12.87
N MET A 457 -21.57 2.59 11.81
CA MET A 457 -20.88 2.03 10.67
C MET A 457 -20.44 3.17 9.76
N CYS A 458 -19.17 3.54 9.84
CA CYS A 458 -18.61 4.66 9.11
C CYS A 458 -17.89 4.17 7.87
N THR A 459 -18.22 4.74 6.70
CA THR A 459 -17.66 4.34 5.40
C THR A 459 -16.77 5.44 4.82
N SER A 460 -15.61 5.05 4.38
CA SER A 460 -14.63 5.85 3.63
C SER A 460 -14.91 5.83 2.13
N VAL A 461 -14.44 6.84 1.41
CA VAL A 461 -14.49 6.90 -0.07
C VAL A 461 -13.87 5.66 -0.74
N ASP A 462 -12.82 5.07 -0.16
CA ASP A 462 -12.17 3.85 -0.69
C ASP A 462 -12.90 2.54 -0.36
N GLY A 463 -14.02 2.64 0.39
CA GLY A 463 -14.85 1.50 0.79
C GLY A 463 -14.44 0.86 2.12
N PHE A 464 -13.41 1.35 2.78
CA PHE A 464 -13.09 0.92 4.14
C PHE A 464 -14.24 1.26 5.09
N THR A 465 -14.57 0.33 6.00
CA THR A 465 -15.60 0.55 7.02
C THR A 465 -15.03 0.41 8.43
N SER A 466 -15.46 1.27 9.35
CA SER A 466 -15.21 1.14 10.79
C SER A 466 -16.50 1.06 11.59
N GLY A 467 -16.51 0.24 12.65
CA GLY A 467 -17.65 0.12 13.57
C GLY A 467 -17.35 0.86 14.87
N THR A 468 -17.78 2.12 14.99
CA THR A 468 -17.51 2.93 16.19
C THR A 468 -18.66 2.77 17.18
N PRO A 469 -18.42 2.46 18.48
CA PRO A 469 -19.49 2.38 19.48
C PRO A 469 -20.19 3.74 19.68
N VAL A 470 -21.51 3.77 19.55
CA VAL A 470 -22.34 4.98 19.77
C VAL A 470 -22.11 5.55 21.15
N GLN A 471 -22.09 4.69 22.17
CA GLN A 471 -21.91 5.12 23.57
C GLN A 471 -20.59 5.88 23.75
N THR A 472 -19.51 5.42 23.15
CA THR A 472 -18.20 6.07 23.24
C THR A 472 -18.20 7.47 22.63
N VAL A 473 -18.94 7.70 21.54
CA VAL A 473 -19.05 9.03 20.92
C VAL A 473 -19.97 9.96 21.74
N MET A 474 -20.90 9.39 22.49
CA MET A 474 -21.92 10.14 23.22
C MET A 474 -21.61 10.34 24.72
N ASP A 475 -20.52 9.79 25.25
CA ASP A 475 -20.15 9.82 26.68
C ASP A 475 -19.58 11.16 27.16
N GLY A 476 -19.40 12.12 26.25
CA GLY A 476 -18.91 13.47 26.58
C GLY A 476 -17.49 13.77 26.12
N ARG A 477 -16.72 12.76 25.65
CA ARG A 477 -15.39 12.99 25.08
C ARG A 477 -15.43 13.84 23.81
N ASP A 478 -14.31 14.44 23.46
CA ASP A 478 -14.18 15.24 22.25
C ASP A 478 -13.92 14.36 21.01
N ALA A 479 -14.94 13.51 20.69
CA ALA A 479 -14.98 12.78 19.42
C ALA A 479 -15.27 13.76 18.27
N LEU A 480 -14.36 13.84 17.29
CA LEU A 480 -14.39 14.87 16.25
C LEU A 480 -14.64 14.30 14.84
N LEU A 481 -15.39 15.04 14.05
CA LEU A 481 -15.26 15.04 12.59
C LEU A 481 -14.23 16.12 12.25
N ALA A 482 -12.97 15.72 12.10
CA ALA A 482 -11.82 16.61 11.97
C ALA A 482 -11.64 17.07 10.52
N VAL A 483 -11.30 18.36 10.34
CA VAL A 483 -11.02 19.01 9.04
C VAL A 483 -9.60 19.56 8.95
N ALA A 484 -8.88 19.65 10.09
CA ALA A 484 -7.50 20.12 10.14
C ALA A 484 -6.67 19.35 11.17
N MET A 485 -5.36 19.37 10.97
CA MET A 485 -4.35 18.71 11.80
C MET A 485 -3.14 19.65 11.95
N ASN A 486 -2.71 19.86 13.19
CA ASN A 486 -1.56 20.70 13.54
C ASN A 486 -1.62 22.10 12.88
N GLY A 487 -2.80 22.75 12.95
CA GLY A 487 -3.02 24.11 12.45
C GLY A 487 -3.10 24.25 10.91
N THR A 488 -3.06 23.15 10.17
CA THR A 488 -3.20 23.15 8.71
C THR A 488 -4.37 22.26 8.27
N ALA A 489 -4.91 22.46 7.05
CA ALA A 489 -5.89 21.52 6.49
C ALA A 489 -5.33 20.10 6.54
N LEU A 490 -6.18 19.11 6.78
CA LEU A 490 -5.77 17.70 6.83
C LEU A 490 -4.87 17.38 5.62
N PRO A 491 -3.70 16.77 5.81
CA PRO A 491 -2.96 16.20 4.71
C PRO A 491 -3.82 15.15 3.97
N VAL A 492 -3.67 15.04 2.65
CA VAL A 492 -4.44 14.05 1.86
C VAL A 492 -4.24 12.64 2.42
N ALA A 493 -3.01 12.29 2.81
CA ALA A 493 -2.67 11.00 3.43
C ALA A 493 -3.34 10.76 4.79
N HIS A 494 -3.74 11.83 5.47
CA HIS A 494 -4.39 11.78 6.78
C HIS A 494 -5.90 12.01 6.73
N GLY A 495 -6.53 11.99 5.54
CA GLY A 495 -7.98 11.93 5.41
C GLY A 495 -8.67 13.20 4.92
N PHE A 496 -7.97 14.11 4.19
CA PHE A 496 -8.60 15.28 3.58
C PHE A 496 -9.80 14.89 2.69
N PRO A 497 -10.98 15.57 2.74
CA PRO A 497 -11.23 16.80 3.49
C PRO A 497 -11.70 16.59 4.94
N ALA A 498 -12.19 15.41 5.31
CA ALA A 498 -12.67 15.13 6.65
C ALA A 498 -12.40 13.69 7.09
N ARG A 499 -12.11 13.51 8.38
CA ARG A 499 -11.90 12.21 9.02
C ARG A 499 -12.53 12.15 10.40
N MET A 500 -12.78 10.95 10.87
CA MET A 500 -13.11 10.72 12.27
C MET A 500 -11.86 10.71 13.14
N VAL A 501 -12.00 11.23 14.36
CA VAL A 501 -11.01 11.17 15.44
C VAL A 501 -11.77 10.94 16.75
N VAL A 502 -11.75 9.72 17.27
CA VAL A 502 -12.44 9.36 18.53
C VAL A 502 -11.39 8.87 19.52
N PRO A 503 -11.10 9.61 20.60
CA PRO A 503 -10.08 9.23 21.56
C PRO A 503 -10.45 7.97 22.33
N GLY A 504 -9.43 7.19 22.74
CA GLY A 504 -9.59 5.99 23.58
C GLY A 504 -9.93 4.70 22.82
N LEU A 505 -10.05 4.74 21.50
CA LEU A 505 -10.27 3.58 20.64
C LEU A 505 -9.16 3.44 19.61
N TYR A 506 -8.75 2.20 19.31
CA TYR A 506 -7.81 1.95 18.20
C TYR A 506 -8.37 2.45 16.86
N GLY A 507 -7.47 2.94 15.99
CA GLY A 507 -7.83 3.68 14.78
C GLY A 507 -8.75 2.96 13.80
N TYR A 508 -8.75 1.61 13.77
CA TYR A 508 -9.60 0.86 12.84
C TYR A 508 -11.09 0.87 13.19
N VAL A 509 -11.46 1.29 14.41
CA VAL A 509 -12.84 1.51 14.84
C VAL A 509 -13.16 2.98 15.08
N SER A 510 -12.16 3.88 15.08
CA SER A 510 -12.32 5.25 15.58
C SER A 510 -11.91 6.36 14.61
N ALA A 511 -11.16 6.02 13.53
CA ALA A 511 -10.41 7.03 12.83
C ALA A 511 -10.52 6.92 11.29
N THR A 512 -11.75 6.66 10.79
CA THR A 512 -12.05 6.57 9.36
C THR A 512 -11.63 7.84 8.63
N LYS A 513 -10.66 7.70 7.71
CA LYS A 513 -10.21 8.76 6.81
C LYS A 513 -11.14 8.88 5.62
N TRP A 514 -11.22 10.07 5.02
CA TRP A 514 -12.04 10.34 3.83
C TRP A 514 -13.50 9.87 4.00
N VAL A 515 -14.06 10.05 5.21
CA VAL A 515 -15.38 9.56 5.56
C VAL A 515 -16.49 10.28 4.78
N THR A 516 -17.44 9.51 4.25
CA THR A 516 -18.57 10.03 3.46
C THR A 516 -19.93 9.53 3.95
N ASP A 517 -19.95 8.49 4.79
CA ASP A 517 -21.18 7.89 5.27
C ASP A 517 -21.06 7.44 6.72
N ILE A 518 -22.10 7.69 7.52
CA ILE A 518 -22.26 7.18 8.88
C ILE A 518 -23.65 6.56 8.96
N ASN A 519 -23.72 5.24 8.91
CA ASN A 519 -24.94 4.48 9.13
C ASN A 519 -25.06 4.12 10.61
N VAL A 520 -26.00 4.74 11.31
CA VAL A 520 -26.32 4.43 12.71
C VAL A 520 -27.06 3.10 12.74
N THR A 521 -26.48 2.08 13.39
CA THR A 521 -26.94 0.70 13.35
C THR A 521 -26.63 -0.05 14.65
N THR A 522 -26.58 -1.37 14.61
CA THR A 522 -26.19 -2.22 15.73
C THR A 522 -25.00 -3.09 15.36
N PHE A 523 -24.20 -3.51 16.33
CA PHE A 523 -23.12 -4.50 16.13
C PHE A 523 -23.67 -5.87 15.73
N ALA A 524 -24.90 -6.18 16.12
CA ALA A 524 -25.53 -7.44 15.78
C ALA A 524 -25.76 -7.57 14.26
N GLY A 525 -24.98 -8.43 13.61
CA GLY A 525 -25.07 -8.71 12.17
C GLY A 525 -24.44 -7.65 11.24
N ASN A 526 -23.73 -6.67 11.79
CA ASN A 526 -23.09 -5.60 11.02
C ASN A 526 -21.60 -5.49 11.37
N ASP A 527 -20.79 -6.37 10.81
CA ASP A 527 -19.34 -6.35 11.00
C ASP A 527 -18.67 -5.36 10.05
N ALA A 528 -17.83 -4.50 10.62
CA ALA A 528 -16.94 -3.61 9.85
C ALA A 528 -15.77 -4.38 9.24
N TYR A 529 -15.03 -3.75 8.33
CA TYR A 529 -13.98 -4.35 7.49
C TYR A 529 -13.02 -5.28 8.26
N TRP A 530 -12.47 -4.85 9.41
CA TRP A 530 -11.53 -5.64 10.18
C TRP A 530 -12.21 -6.65 11.10
N ALA A 531 -13.44 -6.36 11.60
CA ALA A 531 -14.22 -7.32 12.38
C ALA A 531 -14.56 -8.57 11.57
N GLN A 532 -14.92 -8.42 10.28
CA GLN A 532 -15.09 -9.53 9.33
C GLN A 532 -13.84 -10.39 9.15
N ARG A 533 -12.67 -9.88 9.57
CA ARG A 533 -11.35 -10.52 9.42
C ARG A 533 -10.76 -11.00 10.75
N GLY A 534 -11.58 -11.10 11.79
CA GLY A 534 -11.19 -11.66 13.09
C GLY A 534 -10.76 -10.66 14.15
N TRP A 535 -10.68 -9.35 13.82
CA TRP A 535 -10.37 -8.33 14.81
C TRP A 535 -11.60 -7.99 15.67
N SER A 536 -11.36 -7.55 16.89
CA SER A 536 -12.43 -7.21 17.84
C SER A 536 -13.35 -6.10 17.32
N GLN A 537 -14.66 -6.23 17.51
CA GLN A 537 -15.64 -5.19 17.15
C GLN A 537 -15.46 -3.93 18.00
N GLN A 538 -15.15 -4.09 19.29
CA GLN A 538 -14.83 -3.00 20.20
C GLN A 538 -13.34 -3.07 20.53
N ALA A 539 -12.66 -1.96 20.44
CA ALA A 539 -11.21 -1.92 20.53
C ALA A 539 -10.74 -0.71 21.36
N PRO A 540 -10.98 -0.74 22.68
CA PRO A 540 -10.41 0.26 23.57
C PRO A 540 -8.88 0.16 23.57
N ILE A 541 -8.20 1.31 23.50
CA ILE A 541 -6.75 1.36 23.57
C ILE A 541 -6.28 0.84 24.93
N LYS A 542 -5.28 -0.05 24.90
CA LYS A 542 -4.64 -0.60 26.09
C LYS A 542 -3.69 0.43 26.70
N THR A 543 -3.50 0.34 28.03
CA THR A 543 -2.53 1.16 28.75
C THR A 543 -1.14 0.64 28.47
N GLU A 544 -0.31 1.45 27.83
CA GLU A 544 1.02 1.05 27.37
C GLU A 544 2.02 2.20 27.43
N CYS A 545 3.31 1.87 27.26
CA CYS A 545 4.39 2.83 27.10
C CYS A 545 5.40 2.35 26.05
N ARG A 546 6.26 3.27 25.63
CA ARG A 546 7.37 3.03 24.73
C ARG A 546 8.63 3.70 25.28
N ILE A 547 9.77 3.07 25.08
CA ILE A 547 11.10 3.64 25.34
C ILE A 547 11.59 4.24 24.01
N ASP A 548 11.76 5.56 23.96
CA ASP A 548 12.29 6.26 22.79
C ASP A 548 13.82 6.35 22.84
N VAL A 549 14.37 6.54 24.05
CA VAL A 549 15.81 6.62 24.31
C VAL A 549 16.14 5.87 25.61
N PRO A 550 17.32 5.15 25.60
CA PRO A 550 18.20 4.91 24.47
C PRO A 550 17.58 3.93 23.47
N THR A 551 18.05 3.99 22.21
CA THR A 551 17.73 2.96 21.20
C THR A 551 18.76 1.83 21.26
N GLY A 552 18.36 0.60 20.84
CA GLY A 552 19.26 -0.56 20.83
C GLY A 552 20.50 -0.42 19.95
N ASP A 553 20.45 0.46 18.95
CA ASP A 553 21.54 0.69 18.01
C ASP A 553 22.64 1.64 18.56
N ASN A 554 22.38 2.35 19.65
CA ASN A 554 23.27 3.34 20.21
C ASN A 554 24.26 2.70 21.20
N GLN A 555 25.56 2.86 20.93
CA GLN A 555 26.59 2.59 21.92
C GLN A 555 26.62 3.72 22.94
N LEU A 556 26.20 3.45 24.16
CA LEU A 556 26.19 4.41 25.25
C LEU A 556 27.59 4.54 25.88
N LYS A 557 27.86 5.71 26.47
CA LYS A 557 29.02 5.89 27.35
C LYS A 557 28.62 5.61 28.79
N ALA A 558 29.52 5.00 29.57
CA ALA A 558 29.29 4.81 31.00
C ALA A 558 29.08 6.16 31.72
N GLY A 559 28.17 6.20 32.67
CA GLY A 559 27.81 7.38 33.42
C GLY A 559 26.32 7.75 33.31
N ARG A 560 26.02 8.98 33.69
CA ARG A 560 24.63 9.45 33.75
C ARG A 560 24.02 9.62 32.38
N THR A 561 22.90 8.90 32.13
CA THR A 561 22.13 8.97 30.90
C THR A 561 20.63 8.93 31.22
N ALA A 562 19.81 9.56 30.36
CA ALA A 562 18.35 9.50 30.50
C ALA A 562 17.78 8.28 29.79
N ILE A 563 16.85 7.57 30.43
CA ILE A 563 15.91 6.64 29.81
C ILE A 563 14.59 7.39 29.73
N ALA A 564 14.03 7.52 28.52
CA ALA A 564 12.84 8.33 28.32
C ALA A 564 11.97 7.80 27.17
N GLY A 565 10.71 8.23 27.17
CA GLY A 565 9.75 7.84 26.14
C GLY A 565 8.36 8.41 26.37
N VAL A 566 7.37 7.76 25.80
CA VAL A 566 5.95 8.14 25.89
C VAL A 566 5.13 7.02 26.51
N ALA A 567 4.05 7.36 27.21
CA ALA A 567 3.07 6.42 27.76
C ALA A 567 1.66 6.93 27.45
N TRP A 568 0.71 6.02 27.27
CA TRP A 568 -0.64 6.36 26.86
C TRP A 568 -1.70 5.43 27.48
N ALA A 569 -2.84 6.01 27.75
CA ALA A 569 -4.10 5.38 28.12
C ALA A 569 -5.20 6.40 27.86
N GLN A 570 -5.53 6.67 26.61
CA GLN A 570 -6.46 7.74 26.24
C GLN A 570 -7.83 7.51 26.90
N HIS A 571 -8.41 8.62 27.34
CA HIS A 571 -9.66 8.69 28.09
C HIS A 571 -9.60 8.06 29.51
N LYS A 572 -8.38 7.71 29.97
CA LYS A 572 -8.08 7.29 31.36
C LYS A 572 -7.00 8.19 31.96
N GLY A 573 -5.98 8.55 31.16
CA GLY A 573 -4.79 9.28 31.56
C GLY A 573 -3.70 8.35 32.13
N ILE A 574 -2.46 8.82 32.16
CA ILE A 574 -1.30 8.14 32.76
C ILE A 574 -0.99 8.75 34.12
N ASP A 575 -0.93 7.90 35.13
CA ASP A 575 -0.62 8.30 36.53
C ASP A 575 0.84 8.04 36.91
N ALA A 576 1.42 6.91 36.45
CA ALA A 576 2.81 6.58 36.72
C ALA A 576 3.47 5.83 35.57
N VAL A 577 4.78 5.95 35.43
CA VAL A 577 5.63 5.08 34.64
C VAL A 577 6.77 4.59 35.53
N HIS A 578 7.07 3.30 35.45
CA HIS A 578 8.18 2.68 36.14
C HIS A 578 9.16 2.08 35.15
N VAL A 579 10.44 2.21 35.45
CA VAL A 579 11.56 1.71 34.66
C VAL A 579 12.40 0.77 35.50
N ARG A 580 12.91 -0.30 34.91
CA ARG A 580 13.94 -1.14 35.54
C ARG A 580 15.02 -1.50 34.55
N VAL A 581 16.20 -1.82 35.07
CA VAL A 581 17.34 -2.31 34.31
C VAL A 581 17.74 -3.68 34.85
N ASP A 582 18.05 -4.62 33.96
CA ASP A 582 18.54 -5.99 34.27
C ASP A 582 17.69 -6.74 35.30
N MET A 583 16.37 -6.67 35.14
CA MET A 583 15.41 -7.28 36.08
C MET A 583 15.53 -6.78 37.53
N GLY A 584 16.22 -5.65 37.75
CA GLY A 584 16.37 -5.00 39.06
C GLY A 584 15.05 -4.38 39.58
N PRO A 585 15.11 -3.55 40.63
CA PRO A 585 13.93 -2.92 41.19
C PRO A 585 13.31 -1.92 40.21
N TRP A 586 11.98 -1.79 40.28
CA TRP A 586 11.24 -0.78 39.55
C TRP A 586 11.46 0.60 40.16
N ASN A 587 11.84 1.58 39.33
CA ASN A 587 12.06 2.96 39.68
C ASN A 587 10.99 3.85 39.02
N GLN A 588 10.41 4.78 39.78
CA GLN A 588 9.41 5.69 39.24
C GLN A 588 10.06 6.76 38.35
N ALA A 589 9.53 6.93 37.14
CA ALA A 589 9.95 7.98 36.23
C ALA A 589 9.26 9.32 36.51
N THR A 590 9.92 10.41 36.12
CA THR A 590 9.34 11.76 36.11
C THR A 590 8.40 11.86 34.89
N LEU A 591 7.20 12.39 35.10
CA LEU A 591 6.18 12.58 34.07
C LEU A 591 6.11 14.06 33.65
N ALA A 592 5.97 14.31 32.34
CA ALA A 592 5.65 15.61 31.78
C ALA A 592 4.22 16.04 32.14
N THR A 593 3.90 17.34 32.00
CA THR A 593 2.51 17.82 32.05
C THR A 593 1.76 17.44 30.79
N VAL A 594 0.42 17.40 30.81
CA VAL A 594 -0.43 17.14 29.65
C VAL A 594 -1.63 18.08 29.65
N PRO A 595 -2.18 18.42 28.46
CA PRO A 595 -3.39 19.26 28.36
C PRO A 595 -4.67 18.51 28.74
N GLY A 596 -4.70 17.18 28.67
CA GLY A 596 -5.86 16.34 28.91
C GLY A 596 -5.51 14.86 29.00
N ILE A 597 -6.52 14.04 29.26
CA ILE A 597 -6.40 12.58 29.41
C ILE A 597 -6.38 11.84 28.07
N ASP A 598 -6.64 12.51 26.96
CA ASP A 598 -6.73 11.91 25.62
C ASP A 598 -5.42 12.00 24.82
N THR A 599 -4.33 12.43 25.50
CA THR A 599 -2.99 12.51 24.92
C THR A 599 -2.05 11.50 25.55
N TRP A 600 -1.00 11.15 24.83
CA TRP A 600 0.15 10.51 25.44
C TRP A 600 0.86 11.45 26.40
N ARG A 601 1.72 10.89 27.26
CA ARG A 601 2.49 11.62 28.27
C ARG A 601 3.95 11.24 28.16
N GLN A 602 4.84 12.19 28.00
CA GLN A 602 6.28 11.93 28.06
C GLN A 602 6.71 11.60 29.48
N TRP A 603 7.73 10.75 29.60
CA TRP A 603 8.33 10.36 30.85
C TRP A 603 9.85 10.23 30.72
N SER A 604 10.60 10.42 31.81
CA SER A 604 12.05 10.23 31.86
C SER A 604 12.52 9.75 33.22
N TRP A 605 13.60 8.99 33.21
CA TRP A 605 14.30 8.53 34.40
C TRP A 605 15.80 8.58 34.15
N GLU A 606 16.55 9.16 35.12
CA GLU A 606 18.01 9.25 35.07
C GLU A 606 18.65 7.95 35.55
N TRP A 607 19.52 7.39 34.76
CA TRP A 607 20.24 6.17 35.03
C TRP A 607 21.74 6.41 35.04
N ASP A 608 22.43 5.96 36.11
CA ASP A 608 23.89 5.89 36.16
C ASP A 608 24.33 4.57 35.52
N ALA A 609 24.56 4.59 34.20
CA ALA A 609 24.82 3.43 33.38
C ALA A 609 26.23 2.89 33.65
N PRO A 610 26.42 1.69 34.21
CA PRO A 610 27.72 1.03 34.27
C PRO A 610 28.10 0.46 32.90
N GLY A 611 29.40 0.20 32.69
CA GLY A 611 29.84 -0.49 31.47
C GLY A 611 29.31 -1.90 31.37
N GLY A 612 28.91 -2.33 30.18
CA GLY A 612 28.38 -3.68 29.94
C GLY A 612 27.16 -3.71 29.05
N ASN A 613 26.55 -4.90 28.92
CA ASN A 613 25.28 -5.09 28.23
C ASN A 613 24.14 -5.06 29.23
N HIS A 614 23.13 -4.27 28.92
CA HIS A 614 21.99 -4.05 29.82
C HIS A 614 20.67 -4.20 29.07
N THR A 615 19.63 -4.61 29.81
CA THR A 615 18.25 -4.68 29.33
C THR A 615 17.39 -3.69 30.10
N ILE A 616 16.73 -2.78 29.40
CA ILE A 616 15.85 -1.76 29.97
C ILE A 616 14.40 -2.15 29.70
N GLU A 617 13.56 -2.12 30.73
CA GLU A 617 12.11 -2.35 30.61
C GLU A 617 11.35 -1.17 31.25
N ALA A 618 10.17 -0.87 30.68
CA ALA A 618 9.26 0.13 31.24
C ALA A 618 7.83 -0.45 31.35
N ARG A 619 7.02 0.14 32.24
CA ARG A 619 5.59 -0.13 32.36
C ARG A 619 4.83 1.11 32.78
N ALA A 620 3.64 1.32 32.24
CA ALA A 620 2.75 2.41 32.60
C ALA A 620 1.67 1.95 33.59
N THR A 621 1.19 2.90 34.40
CA THR A 621 -0.01 2.76 35.22
C THR A 621 -0.95 3.90 34.84
N ASP A 622 -2.21 3.59 34.51
CA ASP A 622 -3.22 4.59 34.20
C ASP A 622 -3.92 5.14 35.45
N ALA A 623 -4.66 6.23 35.30
CA ALA A 623 -5.30 6.90 36.44
C ALA A 623 -6.47 6.10 37.05
N THR A 624 -6.86 4.95 36.47
CA THR A 624 -7.77 4.00 37.12
C THR A 624 -7.05 3.04 38.08
N GLY A 625 -5.72 3.10 38.12
CA GLY A 625 -4.87 2.23 38.91
C GLY A 625 -4.47 0.91 38.20
N TYR A 626 -4.89 0.72 36.95
CA TYR A 626 -4.45 -0.44 36.15
C TYR A 626 -3.00 -0.25 35.71
N THR A 627 -2.16 -1.24 36.02
CA THR A 627 -0.78 -1.29 35.55
C THR A 627 -0.66 -2.21 34.35
N GLN A 628 0.07 -1.77 33.33
CA GLN A 628 0.40 -2.54 32.11
C GLN A 628 0.87 -3.94 32.47
N THR A 629 0.36 -4.94 31.77
CA THR A 629 0.68 -6.36 32.01
C THR A 629 2.04 -6.73 31.42
N SER A 630 2.72 -7.69 32.06
CA SER A 630 3.95 -8.29 31.52
C SER A 630 3.67 -9.44 30.52
N VAL A 631 2.42 -9.86 30.39
CA VAL A 631 2.06 -10.94 29.47
C VAL A 631 2.19 -10.43 28.04
N LEU A 632 3.05 -11.09 27.27
CA LEU A 632 3.27 -10.74 25.86
C LEU A 632 2.18 -11.40 25.02
N GLU A 633 1.39 -10.59 24.33
CA GLU A 633 0.38 -11.01 23.37
C GLU A 633 0.62 -10.33 22.02
N ALA A 634 0.25 -11.01 20.94
CA ALA A 634 0.27 -10.46 19.60
C ALA A 634 -0.77 -9.33 19.43
N VAL A 635 -0.64 -8.56 18.36
CA VAL A 635 -1.55 -7.45 18.05
C VAL A 635 -2.99 -7.91 17.76
N GLU A 636 -3.18 -9.10 17.19
CA GLU A 636 -4.50 -9.67 16.88
C GLU A 636 -5.00 -10.49 18.09
N PRO A 637 -6.29 -10.37 18.49
CA PRO A 637 -7.38 -9.64 17.80
C PRO A 637 -7.63 -8.22 18.32
N ASN A 638 -6.96 -7.72 19.37
CA ASN A 638 -7.37 -6.52 20.11
C ASN A 638 -6.23 -5.61 20.57
N GLY A 639 -5.05 -5.71 19.94
CA GLY A 639 -3.84 -4.97 20.28
C GLY A 639 -2.84 -5.80 21.11
N ALA A 640 -1.56 -5.51 20.96
CA ALA A 640 -0.47 -6.17 21.70
C ALA A 640 -0.55 -5.91 23.20
N THR A 641 0.11 -6.74 24.01
CA THR A 641 0.39 -6.50 25.42
C THR A 641 1.81 -6.95 25.76
N GLY A 642 2.38 -6.42 26.83
CA GLY A 642 3.73 -6.74 27.30
C GLY A 642 4.48 -5.48 27.73
N TYR A 643 5.67 -5.62 28.31
CA TYR A 643 6.53 -4.50 28.61
C TYR A 643 7.44 -4.18 27.41
N PRO A 644 7.60 -2.91 27.01
CA PRO A 644 8.64 -2.54 26.06
C PRO A 644 10.01 -2.82 26.65
N MET A 645 10.89 -3.41 25.83
CA MET A 645 12.23 -3.81 26.21
C MET A 645 13.24 -3.33 25.20
N VAL A 646 14.34 -2.74 25.69
CA VAL A 646 15.47 -2.29 24.85
C VAL A 646 16.76 -2.86 25.42
N ALA A 647 17.54 -3.57 24.58
CA ALA A 647 18.88 -4.01 24.90
C ALA A 647 19.89 -2.93 24.49
N VAL A 648 20.82 -2.56 25.37
CA VAL A 648 21.83 -1.54 25.10
C VAL A 648 23.22 -2.01 25.50
N THR A 649 24.24 -1.49 24.82
CA THR A 649 25.67 -1.72 25.16
C THR A 649 26.26 -0.41 25.66
N VAL A 650 26.84 -0.42 26.87
CA VAL A 650 27.50 0.72 27.52
C VAL A 650 29.01 0.48 27.48
N ALA A 651 29.76 1.40 26.84
CA ALA A 651 31.21 1.34 26.68
C ALA A 651 31.97 2.01 27.85
#